data_ca5e48629a7691ec4d9836b117202e09
#
_entry.id   ca5e48629a7691ec4d9836b117202e09
#
_cell.length_a   1.000
_cell.length_b   1.000
_cell.length_c   1.000
_cell.angle_alpha   90.00
_cell.angle_beta   90.00
_cell.angle_gamma   90.00
#
_symmetry.space_group_name_H-M   'P 1'
#
loop_
_entity.id
_entity.type
_entity.pdbx_description
1 polymer ?
#
loop_
_entity_poly.entity_id
_entity_poly.type
_entity_poly.pdbx_seq_one_letter_code
_entity_poly.pdbx_strand_id
1 'polypeptide(L)'
;LYVPPVQNLLRREVTAYASKATGMQIQVERIDLRFPLNLLVRGVEVIQQPDTLLSLESLNVRVQAWPLIKGKVEVDEVTLSRVAVNSADLMEGMNIKGVLGRFFLQSHGVDLSNELAVINQVELSDTHVQLLMNDTTTTPKDTTASAPINWKVALHQLKLKNVSFSMQLPADSMRMAAHIGEAAIDDAQADLKNQYYDLKKFLLSGTSVSYDTGTAQPAEGFDASHIAVRDIRIALDSLLYKGRDMNAVIREFTMNERSGLSVTSLTGRAYSNDSVICVPGLKLNTPHSEIDLSAHTYWELVNIPTTGRLSARLNAYIGKEDVMLFAGGLPESFKEAYPFRPLVIRAGTDGNLKEMQISRFTVDLPGAFALEGGGLLENLTDSLTRTGTIGLKMTTQNLNFLTALSGEAPNGTLVIPDSMNLVAKVDIKGPEYKANLRLKEGQGAMDVNAALNTTTEVYKADLKIDNLQLHSFLPKDSIYELSLSAAANGRGLDVMSYHSFAKLNLSLDQLHYAKYHLSNLDLTGELKGALVTAHLTSDNALLKMITDAEYNLAHSYPDGKITIDVTQLDLHELGIMPQSMKRPLTFNLVAEARRDLVSAHLISGDMKLDLSARSGVNPLIRQSTHFVDVLMKQIDEKALNHAELRKALPTAVFSFSAGQENPLAYFLATKKIAYHDASVKFGTAPDWGINGKAAIHALKVDTLQLDTIFFTVKQDTTLMKLRAGVINGPKNPQFSFSTTLTGEIRDRDAELLVDFKNGKGETGVLLGVNARPLFEGHGKGDGLAFTLIPEEPIIAFQKFHFNENHNWIYVHKNMRVYANVD
;
A
#
# COMPACT_ATOMS: atom_id res chain seq x y z
N LEU A 1 22.79 29.38 71.87
CA LEU A 1 22.42 28.97 70.49
C LEU A 1 22.42 30.15 69.52
N TYR A 2 22.07 31.37 69.93
CA TYR A 2 21.95 32.54 69.04
C TYR A 2 23.20 33.38 68.88
N VAL A 3 24.35 32.99 69.45
CA VAL A 3 25.62 33.71 69.33
C VAL A 3 26.51 33.12 68.26
N PRO A 4 27.15 33.92 67.41
CA PRO A 4 27.94 33.47 66.28
C PRO A 4 28.98 32.39 66.54
N PRO A 5 29.75 32.37 67.66
CA PRO A 5 30.71 31.32 67.95
C PRO A 5 30.04 29.92 68.11
N VAL A 6 28.87 29.86 68.72
CA VAL A 6 28.14 28.61 68.91
C VAL A 6 27.54 28.14 67.59
N GLN A 7 27.05 29.01 66.75
CA GLN A 7 26.56 28.71 65.43
C GLN A 7 27.66 28.19 64.49
N ASN A 8 28.87 28.72 64.60
CA ASN A 8 30.06 28.24 63.87
C ASN A 8 30.50 26.84 64.36
N LEU A 9 30.44 26.57 65.67
CA LEU A 9 30.72 25.26 66.20
C LEU A 9 29.66 24.24 65.69
N LEU A 10 28.41 24.59 65.75
CA LEU A 10 27.31 23.77 65.27
C LEU A 10 27.44 23.46 63.76
N ARG A 11 27.83 24.47 62.95
CA ARG A 11 28.13 24.29 61.53
C ARG A 11 29.21 23.25 61.33
N ARG A 12 30.32 23.34 62.04
CA ARG A 12 31.49 22.42 61.89
C ARG A 12 31.09 21.00 62.26
N GLU A 13 30.44 20.78 63.40
CA GLU A 13 30.05 19.45 63.89
C GLU A 13 28.98 18.79 63.01
N VAL A 14 27.94 19.53 62.59
CA VAL A 14 26.90 19.05 61.67
C VAL A 14 27.49 18.68 60.33
N THR A 15 28.38 19.51 59.74
CA THR A 15 29.04 19.27 58.47
C THR A 15 29.97 18.03 58.55
N ALA A 16 30.77 17.92 59.62
CA ALA A 16 31.68 16.79 59.78
C ALA A 16 30.89 15.47 60.00
N TYR A 17 29.82 15.51 60.80
CA TYR A 17 28.95 14.35 61.00
C TYR A 17 28.27 13.89 59.70
N ALA A 18 27.67 14.84 58.96
CA ALA A 18 27.02 14.58 57.69
C ALA A 18 28.02 14.03 56.65
N SER A 19 29.21 14.62 56.53
CA SER A 19 30.24 14.10 55.64
C SER A 19 30.68 12.69 55.98
N LYS A 20 30.81 12.40 57.28
CA LYS A 20 31.20 11.06 57.76
C LYS A 20 30.06 10.03 57.53
N ALA A 21 28.83 10.42 57.74
CA ALA A 21 27.66 9.55 57.60
C ALA A 21 27.35 9.20 56.14
N THR A 22 27.60 10.14 55.19
CA THR A 22 27.28 9.96 53.78
C THR A 22 28.48 9.48 52.95
N GLY A 23 29.73 9.62 53.48
CA GLY A 23 30.93 9.35 52.73
C GLY A 23 31.25 10.43 51.67
N MET A 24 30.50 11.53 51.63
CA MET A 24 30.59 12.62 50.68
C MET A 24 31.20 13.84 51.34
N GLN A 25 31.86 14.67 50.55
CA GLN A 25 32.36 15.97 51.03
C GLN A 25 31.21 16.98 51.09
N ILE A 26 30.76 17.32 52.30
CA ILE A 26 29.72 18.31 52.52
C ILE A 26 30.35 19.59 53.03
N GLN A 27 30.04 20.70 52.42
CA GLN A 27 30.42 22.05 52.80
C GLN A 27 29.17 22.87 53.09
N VAL A 28 29.26 23.67 54.17
CA VAL A 28 28.18 24.57 54.55
C VAL A 28 28.83 25.92 54.89
N GLU A 29 28.47 26.98 54.18
CA GLU A 29 29.01 28.30 54.37
C GLU A 29 28.58 28.87 55.73
N ARG A 30 27.25 28.79 56.01
CA ARG A 30 26.69 29.43 57.21
C ARG A 30 25.45 28.70 57.71
N ILE A 31 25.38 28.55 59.06
CA ILE A 31 24.18 28.08 59.74
C ILE A 31 23.86 29.18 60.78
N ASP A 32 22.69 29.80 60.63
CA ASP A 32 22.15 30.80 61.57
C ASP A 32 20.87 30.27 62.24
N LEU A 33 20.84 30.32 63.55
CA LEU A 33 19.60 30.13 64.27
C LEU A 33 19.11 31.49 64.80
N ARG A 34 17.92 31.90 64.45
CA ARG A 34 17.30 33.16 64.85
C ARG A 34 16.13 32.92 65.80
N PHE A 35 15.89 33.85 66.72
CA PHE A 35 14.76 33.76 67.68
C PHE A 35 13.39 33.85 66.92
N PRO A 36 12.33 33.13 67.28
CA PRO A 36 12.35 32.08 68.31
C PRO A 36 12.98 30.75 67.84
N LEU A 37 12.78 30.24 66.64
CA LEU A 37 13.39 29.03 66.06
C LEU A 37 13.31 29.09 64.53
N ASN A 38 14.04 30.01 63.95
CA ASN A 38 14.17 30.09 62.50
C ASN A 38 15.65 29.67 62.13
N LEU A 39 15.72 28.47 61.48
CA LEU A 39 16.99 27.91 60.99
C LEU A 39 17.26 28.39 59.54
N LEU A 40 18.35 29.11 59.36
CA LEU A 40 18.82 29.53 58.06
C LEU A 40 20.17 28.84 57.78
N VAL A 41 20.17 28.03 56.74
CA VAL A 41 21.38 27.37 56.21
C VAL A 41 21.72 27.99 54.87
N ARG A 42 22.97 28.38 54.64
CA ARG A 42 23.42 29.00 53.38
C ARG A 42 24.64 28.31 52.86
N GLY A 43 24.70 28.28 51.49
CA GLY A 43 25.87 27.77 50.79
C GLY A 43 26.16 26.30 51.13
N VAL A 44 25.20 25.43 50.88
CA VAL A 44 25.46 23.96 51.04
C VAL A 44 25.94 23.41 49.71
N GLU A 45 27.05 22.71 49.76
CA GLU A 45 27.57 21.96 48.63
C GLU A 45 27.86 20.52 49.07
N VAL A 46 27.41 19.58 48.29
CA VAL A 46 27.68 18.16 48.44
C VAL A 46 28.51 17.71 47.22
N ILE A 47 29.72 17.29 47.49
CA ILE A 47 30.68 16.95 46.42
C ILE A 47 31.11 15.49 46.58
N GLN A 48 31.05 14.79 45.50
CA GLN A 48 31.66 13.46 45.32
C GLN A 48 32.56 13.57 44.08
N GLN A 49 33.85 13.78 44.34
CA GLN A 49 34.79 14.08 43.26
C GLN A 49 34.64 13.16 42.05
N PRO A 50 34.59 13.67 40.80
CA PRO A 50 34.79 15.10 40.43
C PRO A 50 33.48 15.94 40.45
N ASP A 51 32.30 15.38 40.77
CA ASP A 51 31.00 16.00 40.58
C ASP A 51 30.45 16.70 41.83
N THR A 52 29.84 17.86 41.64
CA THR A 52 28.95 18.48 42.64
C THR A 52 27.56 17.90 42.53
N LEU A 53 27.16 17.11 43.52
CA LEU A 53 25.86 16.40 43.52
C LEU A 53 24.72 17.29 43.94
N LEU A 54 24.96 18.21 44.85
CA LEU A 54 23.96 19.17 45.32
C LEU A 54 24.65 20.50 45.58
N SER A 55 24.01 21.56 45.15
CA SER A 55 24.33 22.94 45.51
C SER A 55 23.06 23.61 45.97
N LEU A 56 23.06 24.26 47.10
CA LEU A 56 21.92 24.96 47.68
C LEU A 56 22.38 26.34 48.21
N GLU A 57 21.77 27.38 47.67
CA GLU A 57 22.10 28.74 48.14
C GLU A 57 21.55 28.99 49.54
N SER A 58 20.25 28.74 49.76
CA SER A 58 19.66 28.94 51.10
C SER A 58 18.50 28.00 51.34
N LEU A 59 18.49 27.49 52.55
CA LEU A 59 17.36 26.80 53.22
C LEU A 59 16.95 27.60 54.44
N ASN A 60 15.71 28.04 54.50
CA ASN A 60 15.11 28.70 55.68
C ASN A 60 13.97 27.82 56.21
N VAL A 61 14.05 27.44 57.45
CA VAL A 61 13.02 26.63 58.13
C VAL A 61 12.58 27.33 59.39
N ARG A 62 11.30 27.66 59.46
CA ARG A 62 10.69 28.22 60.67
C ARG A 62 9.93 27.12 61.42
N VAL A 63 10.30 26.93 62.67
CA VAL A 63 9.70 25.87 63.52
C VAL A 63 8.98 26.55 64.71
N GLN A 64 7.84 26.01 65.09
CA GLN A 64 7.11 26.50 66.25
C GLN A 64 7.84 26.12 67.57
N ALA A 65 8.10 27.14 68.40
CA ALA A 65 8.83 26.93 69.67
C ALA A 65 7.97 26.21 70.71
N TRP A 66 6.68 26.51 70.76
CA TRP A 66 5.81 25.95 71.82
C TRP A 66 5.51 24.45 71.65
N PRO A 67 5.19 23.94 70.49
CA PRO A 67 5.11 22.47 70.23
C PRO A 67 6.43 21.73 70.53
N LEU A 68 7.56 22.36 70.12
CA LEU A 68 8.88 21.73 70.34
C LEU A 68 9.20 21.50 71.82
N ILE A 69 8.78 22.39 72.72
CA ILE A 69 8.90 22.19 74.17
C ILE A 69 8.11 20.96 74.65
N LYS A 70 7.07 20.60 73.94
CA LYS A 70 6.22 19.44 74.24
C LYS A 70 6.68 18.15 73.44
N GLY A 71 7.85 18.23 72.83
CA GLY A 71 8.41 17.12 72.09
C GLY A 71 7.80 16.94 70.64
N LYS A 72 7.05 17.93 70.15
CA LYS A 72 6.46 17.93 68.81
C LYS A 72 7.22 18.88 67.90
N VAL A 73 7.61 18.45 66.70
CA VAL A 73 8.23 19.28 65.69
C VAL A 73 7.14 19.74 64.74
N GLU A 74 6.71 20.99 64.84
CA GLU A 74 5.75 21.63 63.91
C GLU A 74 6.48 22.71 63.10
N VAL A 75 6.47 22.54 61.77
CA VAL A 75 7.14 23.41 60.82
C VAL A 75 6.12 24.38 60.21
N ASP A 76 6.31 25.68 60.46
CA ASP A 76 5.49 26.74 59.90
C ASP A 76 5.81 27.10 58.45
N GLU A 77 7.11 27.14 58.15
CA GLU A 77 7.56 27.63 56.85
C GLU A 77 8.86 26.98 56.45
N VAL A 78 8.94 26.58 55.20
CA VAL A 78 10.16 26.13 54.53
C VAL A 78 10.36 26.90 53.28
N THR A 79 11.51 27.52 53.11
CA THR A 79 11.91 28.15 51.85
C THR A 79 13.25 27.59 51.39
N LEU A 80 13.28 27.04 50.18
CA LEU A 80 14.47 26.67 49.46
C LEU A 80 14.70 27.66 48.33
N SER A 81 15.92 28.11 48.16
CA SER A 81 16.29 29.03 47.08
C SER A 81 17.53 28.49 46.36
N ARG A 82 17.45 28.47 45.06
CA ARG A 82 18.52 28.05 44.13
C ARG A 82 19.18 26.74 44.56
N VAL A 83 18.46 25.66 44.31
CA VAL A 83 18.98 24.29 44.53
C VAL A 83 19.35 23.69 43.17
N ALA A 84 20.55 23.21 43.02
CA ALA A 84 20.95 22.42 41.85
C ALA A 84 21.31 21.01 42.32
N VAL A 85 20.78 20.02 41.62
CA VAL A 85 21.02 18.60 41.86
C VAL A 85 21.56 17.94 40.59
N ASN A 86 22.59 17.10 40.76
CA ASN A 86 23.07 16.21 39.71
C ASN A 86 23.43 14.87 40.35
N SER A 87 22.62 13.86 40.03
CA SER A 87 22.84 12.52 40.61
C SER A 87 24.11 11.85 40.10
N ALA A 88 24.70 12.38 39.03
CA ALA A 88 25.88 11.77 38.38
C ALA A 88 25.74 10.22 38.30
N ASP A 89 26.73 9.47 38.77
CA ASP A 89 26.75 8.01 38.74
C ASP A 89 26.21 7.34 40.02
N LEU A 90 25.54 8.11 40.90
CA LEU A 90 24.96 7.56 42.13
C LEU A 90 23.82 6.57 41.89
N MET A 91 23.18 6.69 40.75
CA MET A 91 22.09 5.79 40.35
C MET A 91 22.50 5.07 39.07
N GLU A 92 22.65 3.76 39.14
CA GLU A 92 23.01 2.94 37.98
C GLU A 92 21.93 3.04 36.88
N GLY A 93 22.36 3.38 35.67
CA GLY A 93 21.45 3.51 34.52
C GLY A 93 20.56 4.74 34.52
N MET A 94 20.60 5.61 35.52
CA MET A 94 19.75 6.80 35.61
C MET A 94 20.54 8.04 36.06
N ASN A 95 20.40 9.14 35.32
CA ASN A 95 20.97 10.43 35.70
C ASN A 95 19.83 11.46 35.85
N ILE A 96 19.79 12.10 37.01
CA ILE A 96 18.85 13.18 37.33
C ILE A 96 19.65 14.47 37.46
N LYS A 97 19.29 15.47 36.66
CA LYS A 97 19.75 16.85 36.79
C LYS A 97 18.59 17.75 37.04
N GLY A 98 18.69 18.61 38.04
CA GLY A 98 17.61 19.53 38.37
C GLY A 98 18.09 20.85 38.92
N VAL A 99 17.38 21.90 38.59
CA VAL A 99 17.53 23.21 39.19
C VAL A 99 16.17 23.64 39.70
N LEU A 100 16.11 23.95 40.95
CA LEU A 100 14.94 24.53 41.65
C LEU A 100 15.26 25.98 41.99
N GLY A 101 14.53 26.90 41.39
CA GLY A 101 14.70 28.32 41.66
C GLY A 101 14.21 28.68 43.07
N ARG A 102 12.94 28.40 43.34
CA ARG A 102 12.34 28.66 44.63
C ARG A 102 11.27 27.61 44.94
N PHE A 103 11.36 27.07 46.16
CA PHE A 103 10.28 26.31 46.80
C PHE A 103 9.91 27.01 48.09
N PHE A 104 8.60 27.24 48.27
CA PHE A 104 8.00 27.81 49.45
C PHE A 104 6.87 26.94 49.95
N LEU A 105 6.95 26.60 51.21
CA LEU A 105 5.88 25.87 51.96
C LEU A 105 5.53 26.64 53.20
N GLN A 106 4.25 26.94 53.33
CA GLN A 106 3.68 27.46 54.57
C GLN A 106 2.65 26.47 55.11
N SER A 107 2.81 26.04 56.33
CA SER A 107 1.88 25.11 56.97
C SER A 107 1.27 25.66 58.27
N HIS A 108 0.13 25.12 58.65
CA HIS A 108 -0.52 25.46 59.94
C HIS A 108 -0.15 24.40 61.01
N GLY A 109 0.69 23.46 60.63
CA GLY A 109 1.18 22.40 61.44
C GLY A 109 1.32 21.08 60.66
N VAL A 110 2.46 20.43 60.80
CA VAL A 110 2.70 19.06 60.35
C VAL A 110 2.90 18.17 61.58
N ASP A 111 1.88 17.39 61.89
CA ASP A 111 1.95 16.41 62.97
C ASP A 111 2.48 15.05 62.45
N LEU A 112 3.77 14.87 62.63
CA LEU A 112 4.46 13.66 62.18
C LEU A 112 3.95 12.39 62.88
N SER A 113 3.46 12.50 64.16
CA SER A 113 3.00 11.39 64.94
C SER A 113 1.64 10.88 64.50
N ASN A 114 0.78 11.75 64.01
CA ASN A 114 -0.57 11.43 63.53
C ASN A 114 -0.66 11.41 61.99
N GLU A 115 0.45 11.65 61.30
CA GLU A 115 0.52 11.72 59.81
C GLU A 115 -0.48 12.73 59.22
N LEU A 116 -0.57 13.91 59.86
CA LEU A 116 -1.47 14.97 59.47
C LEU A 116 -0.67 16.20 59.00
N ALA A 117 -1.01 16.73 57.83
CA ALA A 117 -0.44 17.99 57.33
C ALA A 117 -1.55 18.97 56.91
N VAL A 118 -1.53 20.14 57.51
CA VAL A 118 -2.38 21.28 57.10
C VAL A 118 -1.46 22.31 56.48
N ILE A 119 -1.54 22.40 55.18
CA ILE A 119 -0.66 23.25 54.35
C ILE A 119 -1.47 24.43 53.82
N ASN A 120 -1.03 25.64 54.15
CA ASN A 120 -1.70 26.86 53.67
C ASN A 120 -1.31 27.15 52.27
N GLN A 121 0.00 27.06 51.97
CA GLN A 121 0.52 27.37 50.64
C GLN A 121 1.74 26.58 50.31
N VAL A 122 1.77 26.07 49.09
CA VAL A 122 2.97 25.56 48.43
C VAL A 122 3.19 26.35 47.16
N GLU A 123 4.42 26.85 46.98
CA GLU A 123 4.83 27.52 45.75
C GLU A 123 6.14 26.90 45.24
N LEU A 124 6.14 26.51 43.98
CA LEU A 124 7.32 26.05 43.28
C LEU A 124 7.52 26.92 42.04
N SER A 125 8.66 27.55 41.92
CA SER A 125 8.93 28.39 40.76
C SER A 125 10.33 28.18 40.20
N ASP A 126 10.44 28.45 38.88
CA ASP A 126 11.71 28.43 38.14
C ASP A 126 12.46 27.11 38.32
N THR A 127 11.73 26.00 38.12
CA THR A 127 12.25 24.65 38.36
C THR A 127 12.36 23.90 37.07
N HIS A 128 13.52 23.27 36.87
CA HIS A 128 13.80 22.43 35.71
C HIS A 128 14.39 21.10 36.15
N VAL A 129 13.78 20.01 35.69
CA VAL A 129 14.24 18.63 35.99
C VAL A 129 14.46 17.87 34.70
N GLN A 130 15.63 17.28 34.56
CA GLN A 130 16.01 16.41 33.46
C GLN A 130 16.27 15.00 33.98
N LEU A 131 15.67 14.02 33.37
CA LEU A 131 15.86 12.60 33.63
C LEU A 131 16.44 11.93 32.39
N LEU A 132 17.60 11.34 32.51
CA LEU A 132 18.21 10.49 31.48
C LEU A 132 18.24 9.06 31.99
N MET A 133 17.62 8.13 31.28
CA MET A 133 17.62 6.71 31.59
C MET A 133 18.32 5.94 30.47
N ASN A 134 19.53 5.44 30.74
CA ASN A 134 20.38 4.78 29.75
C ASN A 134 20.16 3.26 29.67
N ASP A 135 19.50 2.66 30.66
CA ASP A 135 19.23 1.21 30.72
C ASP A 135 17.76 0.93 31.00
N THR A 136 17.19 0.00 30.22
CA THR A 136 15.84 -0.53 30.38
C THR A 136 15.83 -1.84 31.20
N THR A 137 16.98 -2.25 31.74
CA THR A 137 17.02 -3.41 32.64
C THR A 137 16.16 -3.13 33.87
N THR A 138 15.02 -3.77 33.91
CA THR A 138 14.14 -3.75 35.06
C THR A 138 14.94 -4.26 36.27
N THR A 139 15.35 -3.31 37.10
CA THR A 139 15.82 -3.66 38.44
C THR A 139 14.76 -4.57 39.09
N PRO A 140 15.11 -5.69 39.69
CA PRO A 140 14.14 -6.51 40.39
C PRO A 140 13.37 -5.61 41.35
N LYS A 141 12.04 -5.57 41.19
CA LYS A 141 11.19 -4.87 42.15
C LYS A 141 11.60 -5.36 43.55
N ASP A 142 12.14 -4.46 44.31
CA ASP A 142 12.34 -4.72 45.74
C ASP A 142 10.94 -4.97 46.32
N THR A 143 10.64 -6.24 46.55
CA THR A 143 9.34 -6.69 47.03
C THR A 143 9.19 -6.48 48.53
N THR A 144 10.10 -5.74 49.18
CA THR A 144 9.87 -5.24 50.54
C THR A 144 8.71 -4.29 50.53
N ALA A 145 7.58 -4.74 51.04
CA ALA A 145 6.39 -3.92 51.17
C ALA A 145 6.74 -2.62 51.90
N SER A 146 6.76 -1.51 51.18
CA SER A 146 6.89 -0.18 51.79
C SER A 146 5.79 -0.04 52.88
N ALA A 147 6.12 0.47 54.04
CA ALA A 147 5.10 0.77 55.02
C ALA A 147 3.97 1.63 54.42
N PRO A 148 2.70 1.32 54.68
CA PRO A 148 1.61 2.05 54.10
C PRO A 148 1.71 3.54 54.50
N ILE A 149 1.65 4.41 53.48
CA ILE A 149 1.65 5.87 53.66
C ILE A 149 0.22 6.26 54.10
N ASN A 150 0.04 6.68 55.36
CA ASN A 150 -1.30 6.98 55.91
C ASN A 150 -1.61 8.49 56.05
N TRP A 151 -0.82 9.33 55.44
CA TRP A 151 -0.93 10.78 55.51
C TRP A 151 -2.30 11.30 55.09
N LYS A 152 -2.80 12.24 55.88
CA LYS A 152 -3.93 13.13 55.55
C LYS A 152 -3.39 14.55 55.31
N VAL A 153 -3.65 15.07 54.14
CA VAL A 153 -3.14 16.39 53.75
C VAL A 153 -4.32 17.28 53.38
N ALA A 154 -4.44 18.41 54.08
CA ALA A 154 -5.27 19.53 53.65
C ALA A 154 -4.37 20.61 53.05
N LEU A 155 -4.62 21.00 51.81
CA LEU A 155 -3.86 22.00 51.06
C LEU A 155 -4.79 23.11 50.61
N HIS A 156 -4.58 24.36 51.10
CA HIS A 156 -5.40 25.47 50.70
C HIS A 156 -4.95 26.05 49.37
N GLN A 157 -3.66 26.13 49.12
CA GLN A 157 -3.17 26.66 47.86
C GLN A 157 -1.87 26.00 47.41
N LEU A 158 -1.85 25.54 46.15
CA LEU A 158 -0.62 25.16 45.42
C LEU A 158 -0.44 26.10 44.25
N LYS A 159 0.75 26.61 44.05
CA LYS A 159 1.15 27.37 42.85
C LYS A 159 2.42 26.81 42.26
N LEU A 160 2.36 26.46 41.02
CA LEU A 160 3.53 26.14 40.18
C LEU A 160 3.73 27.25 39.16
N LYS A 161 4.94 27.75 38.97
CA LYS A 161 5.24 28.77 38.00
C LYS A 161 6.57 28.47 37.32
N ASN A 162 6.55 28.42 36.00
CA ASN A 162 7.73 28.13 35.19
C ASN A 162 8.44 26.83 35.64
N VAL A 163 7.72 25.70 35.57
CA VAL A 163 8.22 24.38 35.94
C VAL A 163 8.37 23.52 34.69
N SER A 164 9.56 23.00 34.46
CA SER A 164 9.88 22.17 33.31
C SER A 164 10.39 20.79 33.73
N PHE A 165 9.97 19.80 33.01
CA PHE A 165 10.43 18.41 33.10
C PHE A 165 10.84 17.89 31.73
N SER A 166 11.97 17.19 31.65
CA SER A 166 12.34 16.47 30.44
C SER A 166 12.88 15.08 30.77
N MET A 167 12.55 14.11 29.95
CA MET A 167 12.99 12.74 30.08
C MET A 167 13.48 12.23 28.74
N GLN A 168 14.58 11.47 28.77
CA GLN A 168 15.15 10.84 27.58
C GLN A 168 15.44 9.36 27.91
N LEU A 169 14.99 8.48 27.04
CA LEU A 169 15.27 7.04 27.02
C LEU A 169 15.96 6.72 25.68
N PRO A 170 17.29 6.82 25.60
CA PRO A 170 18.02 6.62 24.35
C PRO A 170 17.84 5.22 23.76
N ALA A 171 17.70 4.18 24.57
CA ALA A 171 17.50 2.80 24.15
C ALA A 171 16.21 2.64 23.34
N ASP A 172 15.14 3.34 23.73
CA ASP A 172 13.83 3.31 23.06
C ASP A 172 13.65 4.46 22.06
N SER A 173 14.71 5.28 21.85
CA SER A 173 14.65 6.51 21.06
C SER A 173 13.48 7.42 21.48
N MET A 174 13.16 7.45 22.79
CA MET A 174 12.04 8.19 23.33
C MET A 174 12.49 9.47 24.05
N ARG A 175 11.78 10.56 23.76
CA ARG A 175 11.97 11.86 24.43
C ARG A 175 10.62 12.40 24.87
N MET A 176 10.55 12.87 26.08
CA MET A 176 9.39 13.58 26.63
C MET A 176 9.85 14.90 27.23
N ALA A 177 9.07 15.94 27.02
CA ALA A 177 9.24 17.20 27.73
C ALA A 177 7.89 17.82 28.07
N ALA A 178 7.82 18.44 29.23
CA ALA A 178 6.68 19.20 29.71
C ALA A 178 7.17 20.51 30.31
N HIS A 179 6.50 21.59 29.95
CA HIS A 179 6.69 22.90 30.57
C HIS A 179 5.37 23.41 31.08
N ILE A 180 5.29 23.72 32.35
CA ILE A 180 4.14 24.31 33.04
C ILE A 180 4.43 25.81 33.22
N GLY A 181 3.73 26.64 32.50
CA GLY A 181 3.82 28.08 32.68
C GLY A 181 3.26 28.50 34.05
N GLU A 182 2.02 28.13 34.32
CA GLU A 182 1.36 28.36 35.60
C GLU A 182 0.38 27.21 35.89
N ALA A 183 0.44 26.65 37.11
CA ALA A 183 -0.60 25.79 37.63
C ALA A 183 -0.99 26.22 39.03
N ALA A 184 -2.28 26.19 39.35
CA ALA A 184 -2.84 26.54 40.63
C ALA A 184 -3.89 25.52 41.07
N ILE A 185 -3.85 25.17 42.38
CA ILE A 185 -4.87 24.38 43.04
C ILE A 185 -5.37 25.20 44.23
N ASP A 186 -6.66 25.35 44.33
CA ASP A 186 -7.29 25.93 45.50
C ASP A 186 -8.14 24.88 46.22
N ASP A 187 -7.92 24.76 47.55
CA ASP A 187 -8.63 23.83 48.45
C ASP A 187 -8.65 22.38 48.00
N ALA A 188 -7.56 21.69 48.29
CA ALA A 188 -7.44 20.24 48.08
C ALA A 188 -7.36 19.48 49.41
N GLN A 189 -7.92 18.29 49.44
CA GLN A 189 -7.79 17.31 50.51
C GLN A 189 -7.35 15.97 49.97
N ALA A 190 -6.38 15.33 50.61
CA ALA A 190 -5.92 14.00 50.28
C ALA A 190 -5.84 13.12 51.55
N ASP A 191 -6.44 11.96 51.49
CA ASP A 191 -6.24 10.88 52.46
C ASP A 191 -5.58 9.70 51.72
N LEU A 192 -4.27 9.60 51.88
CA LEU A 192 -3.46 8.63 51.10
C LEU A 192 -3.80 7.19 51.46
N LYS A 193 -4.18 6.91 52.74
CA LYS A 193 -4.61 5.61 53.17
C LYS A 193 -5.88 5.13 52.49
N ASN A 194 -6.86 6.03 52.38
CA ASN A 194 -8.17 5.71 51.82
C ASN A 194 -8.27 6.07 50.31
N GLN A 195 -7.18 6.50 49.69
CA GLN A 195 -7.12 6.96 48.30
C GLN A 195 -8.24 7.98 47.97
N TYR A 196 -8.47 8.93 48.94
CA TYR A 196 -9.42 9.97 48.80
C TYR A 196 -8.69 11.25 48.35
N TYR A 197 -9.14 11.86 47.26
CA TYR A 197 -8.62 13.13 46.77
C TYR A 197 -9.79 14.02 46.34
N ASP A 198 -9.93 15.17 46.99
CA ASP A 198 -10.93 16.18 46.69
C ASP A 198 -10.24 17.50 46.40
N LEU A 199 -10.52 18.07 45.25
CA LEU A 199 -9.89 19.27 44.75
C LEU A 199 -11.02 20.19 44.23
N LYS A 200 -11.11 21.43 44.76
CA LYS A 200 -12.22 22.35 44.45
C LYS A 200 -11.96 23.11 43.15
N LYS A 201 -10.74 23.55 42.94
CA LYS A 201 -10.35 24.25 41.70
C LYS A 201 -8.96 23.82 41.24
N PHE A 202 -8.84 23.60 39.98
CA PHE A 202 -7.56 23.40 39.33
C PHE A 202 -7.48 24.30 38.09
N LEU A 203 -6.40 25.04 37.98
CA LEU A 203 -6.08 25.89 36.82
C LEU A 203 -4.70 25.50 36.31
N LEU A 204 -4.60 25.36 35.02
CA LEU A 204 -3.33 25.15 34.30
C LEU A 204 -3.33 26.07 33.09
N SER A 205 -2.22 26.78 32.86
CA SER A 205 -2.10 27.71 31.74
C SER A 205 -0.67 27.82 31.25
N GLY A 206 -0.50 28.21 29.99
CA GLY A 206 0.81 28.38 29.36
C GLY A 206 1.65 27.08 29.35
N THR A 207 0.98 25.94 29.34
CA THR A 207 1.63 24.62 29.43
C THR A 207 1.87 24.06 28.06
N SER A 208 3.01 23.38 27.89
CA SER A 208 3.34 22.62 26.68
C SER A 208 3.86 21.23 27.04
N VAL A 209 3.56 20.25 26.18
CA VAL A 209 4.02 18.85 26.31
C VAL A 209 4.49 18.37 24.95
N SER A 210 5.63 17.72 24.93
CA SER A 210 6.10 17.01 23.73
C SER A 210 6.43 15.56 24.04
N TYR A 211 6.16 14.71 23.07
CA TYR A 211 6.46 13.29 23.10
C TYR A 211 6.94 12.87 21.72
N ASP A 212 8.14 12.36 21.65
CA ASP A 212 8.77 11.85 20.43
C ASP A 212 9.27 10.43 20.67
N THR A 213 8.97 9.51 19.77
CA THR A 213 9.45 8.14 19.81
C THR A 213 9.88 7.68 18.42
N GLY A 214 10.90 6.82 18.38
CA GLY A 214 11.49 6.32 17.13
C GLY A 214 12.49 7.29 16.51
N THR A 215 13.02 6.88 15.36
CA THR A 215 14.04 7.60 14.59
C THR A 215 13.50 8.23 13.29
N ALA A 216 12.21 7.98 12.97
CA ALA A 216 11.57 8.52 11.78
C ALA A 216 11.37 10.04 11.88
N GLN A 217 11.28 10.69 10.74
CA GLN A 217 10.84 12.08 10.69
C GLN A 217 9.33 12.15 10.91
N PRO A 218 8.82 13.23 11.54
CA PRO A 218 7.39 13.41 11.72
C PRO A 218 6.61 13.36 10.41
N ALA A 219 5.51 12.60 10.40
CA ALA A 219 4.61 12.51 9.25
C ALA A 219 3.80 13.81 9.08
N GLU A 220 3.26 14.01 7.89
CA GLU A 220 2.29 15.08 7.61
C GLU A 220 0.97 14.78 8.33
N GLY A 221 0.34 15.80 8.93
CA GLY A 221 -0.88 15.65 9.71
C GLY A 221 -0.59 15.18 11.14
N PHE A 222 -1.58 14.57 11.78
CA PHE A 222 -1.46 14.07 13.15
C PHE A 222 -0.59 12.80 13.21
N ASP A 223 0.50 12.89 13.96
CA ASP A 223 1.44 11.81 14.16
C ASP A 223 1.54 11.45 15.65
N ALA A 224 0.99 10.30 16.01
CA ALA A 224 0.98 9.82 17.40
C ALA A 224 2.37 9.49 17.96
N SER A 225 3.37 9.30 17.11
CA SER A 225 4.76 9.07 17.50
C SER A 225 5.53 10.36 17.79
N HIS A 226 5.02 11.48 17.33
CA HIS A 226 5.66 12.80 17.41
C HIS A 226 4.62 13.85 17.80
N ILE A 227 4.16 13.83 19.04
CA ILE A 227 3.16 14.77 19.58
C ILE A 227 3.84 15.99 20.17
N ALA A 228 3.39 17.18 19.82
CA ALA A 228 3.81 18.42 20.43
C ALA A 228 2.62 19.36 20.64
N VAL A 229 2.18 19.42 21.86
CA VAL A 229 1.03 20.23 22.30
C VAL A 229 1.52 21.48 23.04
N ARG A 230 0.96 22.62 22.73
CA ARG A 230 1.30 23.91 23.34
C ARG A 230 0.03 24.67 23.69
N ASP A 231 0.21 25.73 24.47
CA ASP A 231 -0.86 26.60 24.92
C ASP A 231 -1.98 25.85 25.66
N ILE A 232 -1.61 24.77 26.34
CA ILE A 232 -2.57 23.98 27.12
C ILE A 232 -3.12 24.84 28.25
N ARG A 233 -4.46 24.94 28.28
CA ARG A 233 -5.21 25.51 29.42
C ARG A 233 -6.19 24.48 29.92
N ILE A 234 -6.25 24.32 31.22
CA ILE A 234 -7.21 23.45 31.89
C ILE A 234 -7.82 24.22 33.08
N ALA A 235 -9.12 24.27 33.15
CA ALA A 235 -9.83 24.76 34.31
C ALA A 235 -10.85 23.70 34.76
N LEU A 236 -10.66 23.18 35.98
CA LEU A 236 -11.60 22.27 36.63
C LEU A 236 -12.25 22.99 37.79
N ASP A 237 -13.57 22.91 37.88
CA ASP A 237 -14.31 23.45 39.02
C ASP A 237 -14.48 22.45 40.16
N SER A 238 -14.26 21.16 39.90
CA SER A 238 -14.24 20.11 40.89
C SER A 238 -13.53 18.85 40.32
N LEU A 239 -12.71 18.25 41.16
CA LEU A 239 -12.17 16.89 40.92
C LEU A 239 -12.23 16.13 42.22
N LEU A 240 -13.10 15.12 42.28
CA LEU A 240 -13.21 14.16 43.38
C LEU A 240 -12.81 12.78 42.88
N TYR A 241 -11.98 12.13 43.66
CA TYR A 241 -11.66 10.72 43.50
C TYR A 241 -11.65 9.99 44.85
N LYS A 242 -12.51 9.00 44.95
CA LYS A 242 -12.57 8.10 46.14
C LYS A 242 -13.00 6.71 45.68
N GLY A 243 -12.05 5.93 45.21
CA GLY A 243 -12.37 4.64 44.62
C GLY A 243 -13.31 4.76 43.42
N ARG A 244 -14.56 4.32 43.57
CA ARG A 244 -15.58 4.46 42.49
C ARG A 244 -16.32 5.79 42.51
N ASP A 245 -16.28 6.51 43.63
CA ASP A 245 -16.85 7.84 43.68
C ASP A 245 -15.88 8.85 43.01
N MET A 246 -16.21 9.26 41.77
CA MET A 246 -15.44 10.21 41.01
C MET A 246 -16.36 11.32 40.51
N ASN A 247 -15.86 12.53 40.47
CA ASN A 247 -16.53 13.64 39.84
C ASN A 247 -15.47 14.59 39.26
N ALA A 248 -15.62 14.93 38.01
CA ALA A 248 -14.77 15.89 37.31
C ALA A 248 -15.66 16.86 36.54
N VAL A 249 -15.51 18.16 36.83
CA VAL A 249 -16.20 19.22 36.11
C VAL A 249 -15.17 20.04 35.33
N ILE A 250 -15.16 19.87 34.02
CA ILE A 250 -14.27 20.55 33.10
C ILE A 250 -14.97 21.85 32.67
N ARG A 251 -14.49 22.99 33.16
CA ARG A 251 -14.96 24.29 32.75
C ARG A 251 -14.33 24.74 31.46
N GLU A 252 -13.06 24.43 31.28
CA GLU A 252 -12.29 24.81 30.10
C GLU A 252 -11.14 23.81 29.89
N PHE A 253 -10.96 23.36 28.66
CA PHE A 253 -9.74 22.75 28.20
C PHE A 253 -9.48 23.25 26.79
N THR A 254 -8.30 23.80 26.55
CA THR A 254 -7.83 24.24 25.23
C THR A 254 -6.43 23.75 24.99
N MET A 255 -6.07 23.52 23.73
CA MET A 255 -4.73 23.14 23.31
C MET A 255 -4.51 23.40 21.85
N ASN A 256 -3.23 23.50 21.46
CA ASN A 256 -2.78 23.53 20.06
C ASN A 256 -1.72 22.46 19.86
N GLU A 257 -1.96 21.53 18.93
CA GLU A 257 -1.02 20.48 18.57
C GLU A 257 -0.29 20.88 17.28
N ARG A 258 0.95 20.40 17.12
CA ARG A 258 1.86 20.73 16.01
C ARG A 258 1.28 20.47 14.62
N SER A 259 0.47 19.40 14.43
CA SER A 259 -0.19 19.08 13.17
C SER A 259 -1.22 20.11 12.70
N GLY A 260 -1.58 21.07 13.57
CA GLY A 260 -2.67 22.00 13.35
C GLY A 260 -3.96 21.65 14.11
N LEU A 261 -4.03 20.50 14.76
CA LEU A 261 -5.14 20.15 15.63
C LEU A 261 -5.23 21.13 16.79
N SER A 262 -6.32 21.88 16.86
CA SER A 262 -6.55 22.86 17.89
C SER A 262 -7.88 22.57 18.59
N VAL A 263 -7.86 22.41 19.91
CA VAL A 263 -9.08 22.36 20.72
C VAL A 263 -9.33 23.75 21.26
N THR A 264 -10.38 24.37 20.77
CA THR A 264 -10.79 25.75 21.22
C THR A 264 -11.58 25.71 22.51
N SER A 265 -12.32 24.63 22.75
CA SER A 265 -12.95 24.38 24.04
C SER A 265 -13.31 22.90 24.20
N LEU A 266 -13.07 22.37 25.38
CA LEU A 266 -13.70 21.14 25.85
C LEU A 266 -14.33 21.45 27.21
N THR A 267 -15.62 21.23 27.30
CA THR A 267 -16.39 21.45 28.50
C THR A 267 -17.29 20.29 28.82
N GLY A 268 -17.58 20.05 30.08
CA GLY A 268 -18.49 18.98 30.45
C GLY A 268 -18.27 18.46 31.86
N ARG A 269 -19.00 17.42 32.17
CA ARG A 269 -18.91 16.74 33.45
C ARG A 269 -18.81 15.24 33.25
N ALA A 270 -17.93 14.59 34.01
CA ALA A 270 -17.91 13.15 34.18
C ALA A 270 -18.01 12.81 35.66
N TYR A 271 -18.88 11.88 36.00
CA TYR A 271 -19.00 11.43 37.37
C TYR A 271 -19.28 9.93 37.44
N SER A 272 -18.91 9.34 38.54
CA SER A 272 -19.25 7.95 38.87
C SER A 272 -19.54 7.79 40.36
N ASN A 273 -20.17 6.72 40.68
CA ASN A 273 -20.38 6.24 42.05
C ASN A 273 -20.19 4.72 42.08
N ASP A 274 -20.55 4.03 43.17
CA ASP A 274 -20.40 2.58 43.27
C ASP A 274 -21.10 1.77 42.17
N SER A 275 -22.08 2.36 41.49
CA SER A 275 -22.94 1.67 40.52
C SER A 275 -22.72 2.14 39.10
N VAL A 276 -22.60 3.43 38.88
CA VAL A 276 -22.63 4.01 37.53
C VAL A 276 -21.43 4.88 37.21
N ILE A 277 -21.16 4.99 35.92
CA ILE A 277 -20.27 5.98 35.29
C ILE A 277 -21.12 6.80 34.32
N CYS A 278 -21.09 8.11 34.44
CA CYS A 278 -21.92 9.01 33.65
C CYS A 278 -21.13 10.19 33.11
N VAL A 279 -21.29 10.45 31.83
CA VAL A 279 -20.87 11.66 31.13
C VAL A 279 -22.13 12.24 30.52
N PRO A 280 -22.85 13.14 31.24
CA PRO A 280 -24.13 13.63 30.79
C PRO A 280 -24.05 14.53 29.57
N GLY A 281 -22.90 15.14 29.34
CA GLY A 281 -22.62 15.95 28.15
C GLY A 281 -21.17 16.41 28.17
N LEU A 282 -20.43 16.02 27.18
CA LEU A 282 -19.08 16.48 26.90
C LEU A 282 -19.09 17.17 25.56
N LYS A 283 -18.73 18.46 25.54
CA LYS A 283 -18.68 19.26 24.31
C LYS A 283 -17.25 19.59 23.98
N LEU A 284 -16.81 19.17 22.80
CA LEU A 284 -15.52 19.48 22.25
C LEU A 284 -15.69 20.32 20.99
N ASN A 285 -15.01 21.47 20.95
CA ASN A 285 -14.97 22.34 19.79
C ASN A 285 -13.53 22.49 19.31
N THR A 286 -13.35 22.44 18.01
CA THR A 286 -12.19 22.91 17.29
C THR A 286 -12.56 24.16 16.49
N PRO A 287 -11.67 24.82 15.75
CA PRO A 287 -12.06 25.87 14.82
C PRO A 287 -13.06 25.43 13.73
N HIS A 288 -13.06 24.13 13.40
CA HIS A 288 -13.80 23.59 12.26
C HIS A 288 -14.80 22.49 12.62
N SER A 289 -14.76 22.00 13.87
CA SER A 289 -15.61 20.88 14.30
C SER A 289 -16.28 21.13 15.66
N GLU A 290 -17.43 20.48 15.83
CA GLU A 290 -18.18 20.44 17.09
C GLU A 290 -18.60 19.01 17.38
N ILE A 291 -18.29 18.50 18.58
CA ILE A 291 -18.61 17.14 19.02
C ILE A 291 -19.31 17.19 20.36
N ASP A 292 -20.53 16.65 20.39
CA ASP A 292 -21.31 16.42 21.61
C ASP A 292 -21.37 14.93 21.91
N LEU A 293 -20.86 14.52 23.08
CA LEU A 293 -20.90 13.15 23.57
C LEU A 293 -21.64 13.06 24.90
N SER A 294 -22.61 12.16 25.00
CA SER A 294 -23.19 11.74 26.28
C SER A 294 -23.10 10.23 26.43
N ALA A 295 -22.76 9.76 27.62
CA ALA A 295 -22.64 8.34 27.92
C ALA A 295 -23.06 8.06 29.36
N HIS A 296 -23.73 6.95 29.55
CA HIS A 296 -24.10 6.42 30.84
C HIS A 296 -23.90 4.91 30.84
N THR A 297 -23.14 4.42 31.82
CA THR A 297 -22.88 2.97 31.94
C THR A 297 -22.80 2.56 33.41
N TYR A 298 -22.87 1.27 33.65
CA TYR A 298 -22.71 0.66 34.98
C TYR A 298 -21.30 0.07 35.13
N TRP A 299 -20.72 0.16 36.32
CA TRP A 299 -19.45 -0.49 36.65
C TRP A 299 -19.46 -2.00 36.37
N GLU A 300 -20.63 -2.61 36.50
CA GLU A 300 -20.86 -4.00 36.18
C GLU A 300 -20.48 -4.33 34.76
N LEU A 301 -20.81 -3.44 33.78
CA LEU A 301 -20.43 -3.60 32.39
C LEU A 301 -18.90 -3.52 32.15
N VAL A 302 -18.20 -2.66 32.91
CA VAL A 302 -16.75 -2.53 32.83
C VAL A 302 -16.04 -3.79 33.31
N ASN A 303 -16.55 -4.43 34.33
CA ASN A 303 -15.99 -5.65 34.91
C ASN A 303 -16.40 -6.88 34.11
N ILE A 304 -17.68 -6.95 33.69
CA ILE A 304 -18.28 -8.06 32.95
C ILE A 304 -19.07 -7.47 31.78
N PRO A 305 -18.45 -7.39 30.58
CA PRO A 305 -19.04 -6.67 29.44
C PRO A 305 -20.39 -7.22 28.92
N THR A 306 -20.82 -8.37 29.42
CA THR A 306 -22.11 -9.00 29.11
C THR A 306 -23.22 -8.68 30.11
N THR A 307 -22.92 -7.97 31.18
CA THR A 307 -23.87 -7.53 32.20
C THR A 307 -23.91 -6.00 32.29
N GLY A 308 -24.83 -5.44 33.05
CA GLY A 308 -25.02 -3.99 33.08
C GLY A 308 -25.58 -3.42 31.76
N ARG A 309 -25.49 -2.11 31.62
CA ARG A 309 -26.00 -1.41 30.44
C ARG A 309 -25.16 -0.19 30.09
N LEU A 310 -24.89 0.03 28.81
CA LEU A 310 -24.34 1.24 28.21
C LEU A 310 -25.44 1.96 27.46
N SER A 311 -25.56 3.28 27.65
CA SER A 311 -26.32 4.15 26.75
C SER A 311 -25.40 5.29 26.35
N ALA A 312 -25.14 5.42 25.04
CA ALA A 312 -24.26 6.47 24.52
C ALA A 312 -24.91 7.19 23.33
N ARG A 313 -24.67 8.49 23.21
CA ARG A 313 -25.04 9.31 22.06
C ARG A 313 -23.86 10.15 21.64
N LEU A 314 -23.68 10.23 20.34
CA LEU A 314 -22.69 11.06 19.69
C LEU A 314 -23.38 11.93 18.65
N ASN A 315 -23.14 13.24 18.70
CA ASN A 315 -23.43 14.17 17.62
C ASN A 315 -22.14 14.87 17.28
N ALA A 316 -21.72 14.81 16.04
CA ALA A 316 -20.47 15.41 15.58
C ALA A 316 -20.67 16.13 14.24
N TYR A 317 -20.11 17.31 14.14
CA TYR A 317 -19.95 18.09 12.93
C TYR A 317 -18.44 18.24 12.74
N ILE A 318 -17.86 17.58 11.75
CA ILE A 318 -16.40 17.51 11.56
C ILE A 318 -16.06 18.24 10.27
N GLY A 319 -15.34 19.35 10.38
CA GLY A 319 -14.89 20.16 9.24
C GLY A 319 -13.83 19.44 8.41
N LYS A 320 -13.73 19.83 7.14
CA LYS A 320 -12.73 19.29 6.20
C LYS A 320 -11.32 19.38 6.76
N GLU A 321 -10.97 20.52 7.33
CA GLU A 321 -9.64 20.81 7.86
C GLU A 321 -9.24 19.77 8.92
N ASP A 322 -10.15 19.48 9.87
CA ASP A 322 -9.90 18.49 10.92
C ASP A 322 -9.85 17.06 10.37
N VAL A 323 -10.66 16.73 9.36
CA VAL A 323 -10.55 15.43 8.66
C VAL A 323 -9.19 15.28 8.00
N MET A 324 -8.68 16.33 7.36
CA MET A 324 -7.39 16.30 6.64
C MET A 324 -6.20 16.12 7.59
N LEU A 325 -6.30 16.51 8.86
CA LEU A 325 -5.23 16.26 9.84
C LEU A 325 -4.96 14.75 10.02
N PHE A 326 -5.99 13.92 9.90
CA PHE A 326 -5.89 12.47 10.00
C PHE A 326 -5.72 11.78 8.65
N ALA A 327 -5.71 12.54 7.56
CA ALA A 327 -5.58 12.08 6.18
C ALA A 327 -4.19 12.33 5.58
N GLY A 328 -3.15 12.53 6.41
CA GLY A 328 -1.80 12.90 5.97
C GLY A 328 -1.18 11.95 4.94
N GLY A 329 -1.46 10.64 5.04
CA GLY A 329 -0.99 9.62 4.10
C GLY A 329 -1.81 9.47 2.81
N LEU A 330 -2.89 10.25 2.62
CA LEU A 330 -3.73 10.16 1.42
C LEU A 330 -3.21 11.07 0.30
N PRO A 331 -3.49 10.73 -0.97
CA PRO A 331 -3.09 11.54 -2.12
C PRO A 331 -3.60 12.98 -2.02
N GLU A 332 -2.80 13.94 -2.48
CA GLU A 332 -3.18 15.36 -2.47
C GLU A 332 -4.44 15.62 -3.30
N SER A 333 -4.58 14.91 -4.41
CA SER A 333 -5.79 14.93 -5.25
C SER A 333 -7.08 14.60 -4.46
N PHE A 334 -7.01 13.68 -3.48
CA PHE A 334 -8.12 13.38 -2.59
C PHE A 334 -8.40 14.53 -1.62
N LYS A 335 -7.36 15.08 -1.00
CA LYS A 335 -7.48 16.21 -0.05
C LYS A 335 -8.11 17.43 -0.71
N GLU A 336 -7.69 17.74 -1.94
CA GLU A 336 -8.25 18.83 -2.72
C GLU A 336 -9.72 18.59 -3.09
N ALA A 337 -10.02 17.38 -3.58
CA ALA A 337 -11.35 17.01 -4.06
C ALA A 337 -12.38 16.77 -2.95
N TYR A 338 -11.93 16.55 -1.69
CA TYR A 338 -12.84 16.31 -0.57
C TYR A 338 -13.78 17.52 -0.34
N PRO A 339 -15.09 17.29 -0.14
CA PRO A 339 -16.08 18.38 0.03
C PRO A 339 -15.77 19.32 1.19
N PHE A 340 -16.05 20.60 1.04
CA PHE A 340 -15.90 21.61 2.10
C PHE A 340 -16.99 21.55 3.16
N ARG A 341 -18.09 20.85 2.92
CA ARG A 341 -19.17 20.71 3.89
C ARG A 341 -18.71 19.81 5.04
N PRO A 342 -19.14 20.12 6.28
CA PRO A 342 -18.77 19.28 7.42
C PRO A 342 -19.42 17.90 7.32
N LEU A 343 -18.67 16.89 7.74
CA LEU A 343 -19.17 15.52 7.95
C LEU A 343 -20.04 15.53 9.22
N VAL A 344 -21.31 15.19 9.10
CA VAL A 344 -22.25 15.14 10.20
C VAL A 344 -22.48 13.71 10.63
N ILE A 345 -22.15 13.37 11.87
CA ILE A 345 -22.35 12.04 12.46
C ILE A 345 -23.34 12.15 13.61
N ARG A 346 -24.38 11.35 13.59
CA ARG A 346 -25.30 11.16 14.71
C ARG A 346 -25.42 9.66 14.95
N ALA A 347 -25.08 9.23 16.14
CA ALA A 347 -25.10 7.83 16.51
C ALA A 347 -25.61 7.65 17.95
N GLY A 348 -26.26 6.53 18.19
CA GLY A 348 -26.67 6.13 19.51
C GLY A 348 -26.61 4.63 19.68
N THR A 349 -26.27 4.18 20.88
CA THR A 349 -26.28 2.78 21.26
C THR A 349 -26.83 2.59 22.66
N ASP A 350 -27.48 1.47 22.86
CA ASP A 350 -28.04 1.08 24.17
C ASP A 350 -27.89 -0.45 24.34
N GLY A 351 -27.45 -0.89 25.52
CA GLY A 351 -27.29 -2.31 25.83
C GLY A 351 -25.94 -2.71 26.40
N ASN A 352 -25.52 -3.92 26.12
CA ASN A 352 -24.22 -4.49 26.51
C ASN A 352 -23.77 -5.51 25.44
N LEU A 353 -22.63 -6.20 25.67
CA LEU A 353 -22.15 -7.19 24.69
C LEU A 353 -23.00 -8.46 24.58
N LYS A 354 -23.98 -8.67 25.51
CA LYS A 354 -24.97 -9.74 25.39
C LYS A 354 -26.13 -9.32 24.48
N GLU A 355 -26.55 -8.05 24.55
CA GLU A 355 -27.63 -7.49 23.76
C GLU A 355 -27.35 -6.00 23.55
N MET A 356 -27.00 -5.59 22.33
CA MET A 356 -26.64 -4.21 21.97
C MET A 356 -27.55 -3.74 20.84
N GLN A 357 -28.38 -2.77 21.15
CA GLN A 357 -29.20 -2.04 20.19
C GLN A 357 -28.40 -0.87 19.67
N ILE A 358 -28.03 -0.89 18.39
CA ILE A 358 -27.54 0.27 17.66
C ILE A 358 -28.77 1.04 17.19
N SER A 359 -29.02 2.19 17.82
CA SER A 359 -30.07 3.09 17.36
C SER A 359 -29.75 3.58 15.95
N ARG A 360 -30.73 4.20 15.29
CA ARG A 360 -30.48 4.80 13.97
C ARG A 360 -29.24 5.72 14.06
N PHE A 361 -28.17 5.32 13.39
CA PHE A 361 -27.04 6.21 13.16
C PHE A 361 -27.11 6.82 11.76
N THR A 362 -26.61 8.06 11.64
CA THR A 362 -26.52 8.74 10.35
C THR A 362 -25.12 9.29 10.20
N VAL A 363 -24.58 9.15 9.00
CA VAL A 363 -23.35 9.80 8.57
C VAL A 363 -23.68 10.55 7.28
N ASP A 364 -23.63 11.86 7.32
CA ASP A 364 -24.00 12.73 6.22
C ASP A 364 -22.84 13.64 5.84
N LEU A 365 -22.37 13.54 4.61
CA LEU A 365 -21.47 14.50 4.00
C LEU A 365 -22.25 15.26 2.93
N PRO A 366 -22.81 16.44 3.25
CA PRO A 366 -23.70 17.14 2.35
C PRO A 366 -23.08 17.43 0.98
N GLY A 367 -23.80 17.06 -0.06
CA GLY A 367 -23.31 17.12 -1.45
C GLY A 367 -22.50 15.93 -1.91
N ALA A 368 -22.20 14.95 -1.02
CA ALA A 368 -21.49 13.72 -1.35
C ALA A 368 -22.35 12.49 -1.08
N PHE A 369 -22.73 12.25 0.17
CA PHE A 369 -23.57 11.10 0.52
C PHE A 369 -24.30 11.28 1.84
N ALA A 370 -25.38 10.55 2.00
CA ALA A 370 -26.06 10.33 3.28
C ALA A 370 -26.17 8.82 3.53
N LEU A 371 -25.61 8.37 4.66
CA LEU A 371 -25.66 6.99 5.14
C LEU A 371 -26.51 6.95 6.42
N GLU A 372 -27.44 6.05 6.49
CA GLU A 372 -28.19 5.71 7.68
C GLU A 372 -28.16 4.21 7.95
N GLY A 373 -28.18 3.84 9.21
CA GLY A 373 -28.20 2.45 9.59
C GLY A 373 -28.63 2.23 11.02
N GLY A 374 -28.74 0.98 11.41
CA GLY A 374 -29.08 0.56 12.75
C GLY A 374 -29.24 -0.95 12.81
N GLY A 375 -29.36 -1.47 14.03
CA GLY A 375 -29.49 -2.90 14.18
C GLY A 375 -29.46 -3.37 15.62
N LEU A 376 -29.63 -4.67 15.77
CA LEU A 376 -29.53 -5.38 17.02
C LEU A 376 -28.40 -6.42 16.90
N LEU A 377 -27.53 -6.46 17.89
CA LEU A 377 -26.44 -7.42 18.00
C LEU A 377 -26.53 -8.12 19.36
N GLU A 378 -26.36 -9.42 19.37
CA GLU A 378 -26.49 -10.25 20.56
C GLU A 378 -25.26 -11.16 20.71
N ASN A 379 -24.88 -11.46 21.94
CA ASN A 379 -23.79 -12.37 22.32
C ASN A 379 -22.47 -12.09 21.62
N LEU A 380 -22.07 -10.82 21.53
CA LEU A 380 -20.91 -10.38 20.75
C LEU A 380 -19.58 -11.02 21.16
N THR A 381 -19.47 -11.45 22.41
CA THR A 381 -18.26 -12.08 22.97
C THR A 381 -18.10 -13.55 22.60
N ASP A 382 -19.15 -14.19 22.10
CA ASP A 382 -19.13 -15.62 21.74
C ASP A 382 -19.32 -15.80 20.25
N SER A 383 -18.28 -16.19 19.56
CA SER A 383 -18.29 -16.40 18.10
C SER A 383 -19.23 -17.49 17.61
N LEU A 384 -19.69 -18.39 18.49
CA LEU A 384 -20.57 -19.50 18.13
C LEU A 384 -22.04 -19.15 18.33
N THR A 385 -22.35 -18.29 19.31
CA THR A 385 -23.75 -17.97 19.65
C THR A 385 -24.16 -16.53 19.31
N ARG A 386 -23.21 -15.71 18.84
CA ARG A 386 -23.54 -14.32 18.43
C ARG A 386 -24.60 -14.30 17.36
N THR A 387 -25.53 -13.37 17.50
CA THR A 387 -26.56 -13.12 16.49
C THR A 387 -26.70 -11.63 16.26
N GLY A 388 -27.27 -11.25 15.14
CA GLY A 388 -27.57 -9.85 14.89
C GLY A 388 -28.02 -9.55 13.47
N THR A 389 -28.63 -8.38 13.36
CA THR A 389 -29.04 -7.82 12.08
C THR A 389 -28.64 -6.35 12.04
N ILE A 390 -27.93 -5.95 11.00
CA ILE A 390 -27.56 -4.55 10.71
C ILE A 390 -28.17 -4.19 9.36
N GLY A 391 -28.95 -3.11 9.34
CA GLY A 391 -29.46 -2.53 8.11
C GLY A 391 -28.72 -1.21 7.80
N LEU A 392 -28.35 -1.00 6.55
CA LEU A 392 -27.71 0.19 6.02
C LEU A 392 -28.48 0.70 4.81
N LYS A 393 -28.60 2.01 4.71
CA LYS A 393 -29.13 2.69 3.54
C LYS A 393 -28.27 3.89 3.24
N MET A 394 -27.79 4.00 2.01
CA MET A 394 -26.94 5.09 1.56
C MET A 394 -27.53 5.70 0.29
N THR A 395 -27.54 7.01 0.24
CA THR A 395 -27.83 7.77 -0.97
C THR A 395 -26.62 8.61 -1.31
N THR A 396 -26.21 8.61 -2.56
CA THR A 396 -25.08 9.39 -3.02
C THR A 396 -25.51 10.59 -3.84
N GLN A 397 -24.69 11.62 -3.83
CA GLN A 397 -24.81 12.76 -4.72
C GLN A 397 -23.54 12.87 -5.57
N ASN A 398 -22.39 13.17 -4.97
CA ASN A 398 -21.13 13.22 -5.69
C ASN A 398 -20.02 12.54 -4.88
N LEU A 399 -19.61 11.36 -5.29
CA LEU A 399 -18.52 10.59 -4.67
C LEU A 399 -17.21 10.63 -5.47
N ASN A 400 -17.10 11.50 -6.47
CA ASN A 400 -15.93 11.52 -7.36
C ASN A 400 -14.61 11.86 -6.65
N PHE A 401 -14.65 12.48 -5.47
CA PHE A 401 -13.45 12.66 -4.65
C PHE A 401 -12.81 11.33 -4.22
N LEU A 402 -13.59 10.23 -4.14
CA LEU A 402 -13.07 8.91 -3.79
C LEU A 402 -12.21 8.31 -4.93
N THR A 403 -12.48 8.67 -6.19
CA THR A 403 -11.67 8.19 -7.32
C THR A 403 -10.23 8.72 -7.24
N ALA A 404 -10.03 9.86 -6.59
CA ALA A 404 -8.71 10.43 -6.36
C ALA A 404 -7.83 9.59 -5.40
N LEU A 405 -8.38 8.62 -4.67
CA LEU A 405 -7.61 7.66 -3.87
C LEU A 405 -6.75 6.72 -4.71
N SER A 406 -7.13 6.49 -5.99
CA SER A 406 -6.31 5.73 -6.93
C SER A 406 -5.13 6.52 -7.51
N GLY A 407 -4.97 7.79 -7.14
CA GLY A 407 -3.98 8.71 -7.70
C GLY A 407 -4.38 9.33 -9.03
N GLU A 408 -5.56 9.00 -9.55
CA GLU A 408 -6.12 9.64 -10.73
C GLU A 408 -6.78 10.98 -10.40
N ALA A 409 -6.78 11.90 -11.35
CA ALA A 409 -7.52 13.15 -11.18
C ALA A 409 -9.04 12.88 -11.04
N PRO A 410 -9.76 13.63 -10.21
CA PRO A 410 -11.22 13.60 -10.21
C PRO A 410 -11.73 13.84 -11.64
N ASN A 411 -12.63 12.99 -12.13
CA ASN A 411 -13.07 12.89 -13.53
C ASN A 411 -12.05 12.20 -14.49
N GLY A 412 -11.25 11.27 -13.95
CA GLY A 412 -10.39 10.39 -14.71
C GLY A 412 -11.16 9.38 -15.58
N THR A 413 -10.61 8.17 -15.68
CA THR A 413 -11.25 7.08 -16.43
C THR A 413 -12.49 6.55 -15.71
N LEU A 414 -12.44 6.46 -14.37
CA LEU A 414 -13.53 6.03 -13.51
C LEU A 414 -14.25 7.23 -12.89
N VAL A 415 -15.56 7.27 -13.01
CA VAL A 415 -16.47 8.25 -12.37
C VAL A 415 -17.48 7.49 -11.53
N ILE A 416 -17.78 7.99 -10.34
CA ILE A 416 -18.88 7.44 -9.53
C ILE A 416 -20.14 8.26 -9.85
N PRO A 417 -21.18 7.64 -10.39
CA PRO A 417 -22.41 8.34 -10.78
C PRO A 417 -23.09 9.00 -9.59
N ASP A 418 -23.71 10.13 -9.85
CA ASP A 418 -24.55 10.81 -8.87
C ASP A 418 -25.87 10.03 -8.65
N SER A 419 -26.50 10.26 -7.51
CA SER A 419 -27.85 9.75 -7.22
C SER A 419 -27.99 8.22 -7.17
N MET A 420 -26.95 7.50 -6.74
CA MET A 420 -27.07 6.09 -6.45
C MET A 420 -27.77 5.85 -5.09
N ASN A 421 -28.54 4.78 -5.03
CA ASN A 421 -29.17 4.31 -3.81
C ASN A 421 -28.67 2.91 -3.47
N LEU A 422 -28.03 2.78 -2.31
CA LEU A 422 -27.56 1.51 -1.78
C LEU A 422 -28.41 1.13 -0.56
N VAL A 423 -28.93 -0.08 -0.55
CA VAL A 423 -29.55 -0.70 0.63
C VAL A 423 -28.82 -1.99 0.92
N ALA A 424 -28.34 -2.14 2.14
CA ALA A 424 -27.65 -3.35 2.57
C ALA A 424 -28.22 -3.86 3.88
N LYS A 425 -28.26 -5.18 4.02
CA LYS A 425 -28.63 -5.87 5.25
C LYS A 425 -27.64 -6.97 5.51
N VAL A 426 -27.12 -7.02 6.73
CA VAL A 426 -26.22 -8.09 7.20
C VAL A 426 -26.88 -8.81 8.36
N ASP A 427 -27.09 -10.10 8.22
CA ASP A 427 -27.56 -11.00 9.25
C ASP A 427 -26.41 -11.89 9.71
N ILE A 428 -26.21 -11.96 11.03
CA ILE A 428 -25.13 -12.71 11.68
C ILE A 428 -25.77 -13.83 12.50
N LYS A 429 -25.26 -15.05 12.39
CA LYS A 429 -25.69 -16.19 13.20
C LYS A 429 -24.50 -17.10 13.50
N GLY A 430 -23.92 -16.95 14.67
CA GLY A 430 -22.66 -17.62 15.02
C GLY A 430 -21.56 -17.30 14.02
N PRO A 431 -20.96 -18.29 13.40
CA PRO A 431 -19.95 -18.11 12.38
C PRO A 431 -20.54 -17.77 10.99
N GLU A 432 -21.86 -17.80 10.82
CA GLU A 432 -22.52 -17.50 9.54
C GLU A 432 -22.83 -16.01 9.41
N TYR A 433 -22.42 -15.42 8.30
CA TYR A 433 -22.74 -14.07 7.86
C TYR A 433 -23.51 -14.13 6.56
N LYS A 434 -24.64 -13.43 6.50
CA LYS A 434 -25.41 -13.25 5.26
C LYS A 434 -25.53 -11.76 4.97
N ALA A 435 -25.17 -11.37 3.78
CA ALA A 435 -25.27 -10.00 3.31
C ALA A 435 -26.17 -9.94 2.08
N ASN A 436 -27.13 -9.04 2.11
CA ASN A 436 -27.96 -8.69 0.99
C ASN A 436 -27.68 -7.22 0.66
N LEU A 437 -27.29 -6.92 -0.55
CA LEU A 437 -26.99 -5.58 -1.01
C LEU A 437 -27.78 -5.31 -2.30
N ARG A 438 -28.42 -4.17 -2.36
CA ARG A 438 -29.09 -3.66 -3.55
C ARG A 438 -28.59 -2.26 -3.85
N LEU A 439 -28.00 -2.10 -5.02
CA LEU A 439 -27.61 -0.82 -5.59
C LEU A 439 -28.57 -0.48 -6.73
N LYS A 440 -29.02 0.77 -6.78
CA LYS A 440 -29.76 1.34 -7.93
C LYS A 440 -29.02 2.57 -8.44
N GLU A 441 -28.84 2.63 -9.74
CA GLU A 441 -28.29 3.76 -10.48
C GLU A 441 -29.17 4.01 -11.71
N GLY A 442 -29.86 5.15 -11.75
CA GLY A 442 -30.80 5.45 -12.84
C GLY A 442 -31.86 4.35 -13.03
N GLN A 443 -31.84 3.73 -14.19
CA GLN A 443 -32.69 2.57 -14.52
C GLN A 443 -31.98 1.24 -14.18
N GLY A 444 -30.69 1.27 -13.87
CA GLY A 444 -29.89 0.11 -13.55
C GLY A 444 -30.03 -0.35 -12.12
N ALA A 445 -29.89 -1.65 -11.91
CA ALA A 445 -29.89 -2.26 -10.58
C ALA A 445 -28.81 -3.35 -10.48
N MET A 446 -28.23 -3.48 -9.28
CA MET A 446 -27.34 -4.57 -8.91
C MET A 446 -27.81 -5.16 -7.58
N ASP A 447 -28.10 -6.45 -7.56
CA ASP A 447 -28.46 -7.21 -6.36
C ASP A 447 -27.33 -8.21 -6.06
N VAL A 448 -26.82 -8.17 -4.83
CA VAL A 448 -25.80 -9.11 -4.32
C VAL A 448 -26.37 -9.83 -3.10
N ASN A 449 -26.36 -11.14 -3.11
CA ASN A 449 -26.67 -11.96 -1.95
C ASN A 449 -25.45 -12.82 -1.64
N ALA A 450 -24.84 -12.64 -0.49
CA ALA A 450 -23.65 -13.35 -0.08
C ALA A 450 -23.84 -14.04 1.27
N ALA A 451 -23.29 -15.22 1.43
CA ALA A 451 -23.19 -15.93 2.69
C ALA A 451 -21.79 -16.49 2.89
N LEU A 452 -21.28 -16.37 4.10
CA LEU A 452 -19.95 -16.86 4.50
C LEU A 452 -20.03 -17.49 5.89
N ASN A 453 -19.48 -18.69 6.04
CA ASN A 453 -19.23 -19.29 7.33
C ASN A 453 -17.73 -19.20 7.65
N THR A 454 -17.36 -18.41 8.64
CA THR A 454 -15.95 -18.10 8.97
C THR A 454 -15.20 -19.28 9.62
N THR A 455 -15.88 -20.30 10.10
CA THR A 455 -15.27 -21.49 10.70
C THR A 455 -14.99 -22.56 9.65
N THR A 456 -15.94 -22.78 8.77
CA THR A 456 -15.81 -23.79 7.72
C THR A 456 -15.28 -23.24 6.40
N GLU A 457 -15.19 -21.90 6.30
CA GLU A 457 -14.82 -21.15 5.09
C GLU A 457 -15.73 -21.46 3.87
N VAL A 458 -16.94 -21.94 4.14
CA VAL A 458 -17.93 -22.16 3.09
C VAL A 458 -18.57 -20.83 2.74
N TYR A 459 -18.63 -20.52 1.46
CA TYR A 459 -19.24 -19.29 0.95
C TYR A 459 -20.18 -19.56 -0.22
N LYS A 460 -21.13 -18.66 -0.37
CA LYS A 460 -22.03 -18.56 -1.50
C LYS A 460 -22.24 -17.08 -1.82
N ALA A 461 -22.23 -16.73 -3.10
CA ALA A 461 -22.56 -15.39 -3.57
C ALA A 461 -23.36 -15.48 -4.86
N ASP A 462 -24.47 -14.75 -4.90
CA ASP A 462 -25.30 -14.57 -6.09
C ASP A 462 -25.29 -13.07 -6.42
N LEU A 463 -24.92 -12.72 -7.64
CA LEU A 463 -24.90 -11.38 -8.21
C LEU A 463 -25.90 -11.34 -9.36
N LYS A 464 -26.74 -10.32 -9.39
CA LYS A 464 -27.59 -10.00 -10.53
C LYS A 464 -27.45 -8.52 -10.86
N ILE A 465 -27.13 -8.22 -12.09
CA ILE A 465 -27.06 -6.88 -12.65
C ILE A 465 -28.11 -6.79 -13.75
N ASP A 466 -29.02 -5.84 -13.61
CA ASP A 466 -30.09 -5.55 -14.58
C ASP A 466 -29.85 -4.13 -15.13
N ASN A 467 -29.58 -4.03 -16.41
CA ASN A 467 -29.52 -2.78 -17.18
C ASN A 467 -28.65 -1.66 -16.52
N LEU A 468 -27.52 -2.03 -15.92
CA LEU A 468 -26.60 -1.07 -15.32
C LEU A 468 -25.92 -0.24 -16.39
N GLN A 469 -25.98 1.10 -16.28
CA GLN A 469 -25.41 2.04 -17.24
C GLN A 469 -23.91 2.21 -16.97
N LEU A 470 -23.08 1.30 -17.48
CA LEU A 470 -21.62 1.35 -17.24
C LEU A 470 -20.97 2.61 -17.81
N HIS A 471 -21.56 3.26 -18.81
CA HIS A 471 -21.07 4.53 -19.34
C HIS A 471 -21.13 5.66 -18.31
N SER A 472 -22.04 5.60 -17.34
CA SER A 472 -22.09 6.54 -16.23
C SER A 472 -20.90 6.39 -15.28
N PHE A 473 -20.30 5.18 -15.21
CA PHE A 473 -19.07 4.91 -14.43
C PHE A 473 -17.79 5.08 -15.24
N LEU A 474 -17.84 4.76 -16.54
CA LEU A 474 -16.71 4.77 -17.48
C LEU A 474 -17.03 5.65 -18.69
N PRO A 475 -17.16 6.98 -18.53
CA PRO A 475 -17.66 7.85 -19.59
C PRO A 475 -16.71 7.99 -20.78
N LYS A 476 -15.45 7.62 -20.63
CA LYS A 476 -14.45 7.62 -21.72
C LYS A 476 -14.43 6.32 -22.51
N ASP A 477 -15.03 5.27 -21.97
CA ASP A 477 -15.12 3.97 -22.63
C ASP A 477 -16.44 3.84 -23.38
N SER A 478 -16.41 3.06 -24.44
CA SER A 478 -17.60 2.79 -25.25
C SER A 478 -18.43 1.64 -24.68
N ILE A 479 -18.48 1.48 -23.36
CA ILE A 479 -19.30 0.46 -22.68
C ILE A 479 -20.54 1.16 -22.14
N TYR A 480 -21.73 0.70 -22.56
CA TYR A 480 -22.99 1.34 -22.19
C TYR A 480 -23.77 0.50 -21.18
N GLU A 481 -24.56 -0.44 -21.62
CA GLU A 481 -25.48 -1.22 -20.80
C GLU A 481 -24.88 -2.58 -20.46
N LEU A 482 -25.08 -3.02 -19.23
CA LEU A 482 -24.69 -4.35 -18.76
C LEU A 482 -25.85 -5.00 -18.02
N SER A 483 -26.21 -6.22 -18.45
CA SER A 483 -27.05 -7.15 -17.70
C SER A 483 -26.35 -8.50 -17.61
N LEU A 484 -26.13 -8.98 -16.40
CA LEU A 484 -25.53 -10.28 -16.15
C LEU A 484 -26.02 -10.89 -14.85
N SER A 485 -25.93 -12.20 -14.76
CA SER A 485 -26.08 -12.93 -13.51
C SER A 485 -24.83 -13.77 -13.23
N ALA A 486 -24.42 -13.85 -11.98
CA ALA A 486 -23.31 -14.67 -11.56
C ALA A 486 -23.64 -15.36 -10.24
N ALA A 487 -23.31 -16.64 -10.13
CA ALA A 487 -23.42 -17.41 -8.90
C ALA A 487 -22.09 -18.10 -8.59
N ALA A 488 -21.57 -17.86 -7.40
CA ALA A 488 -20.36 -18.47 -6.92
C ALA A 488 -20.64 -19.21 -5.61
N ASN A 489 -20.07 -20.39 -5.47
CA ASN A 489 -20.07 -21.12 -4.21
C ASN A 489 -18.77 -21.91 -4.04
N GLY A 490 -18.35 -22.08 -2.80
CA GLY A 490 -17.10 -22.77 -2.56
C GLY A 490 -16.75 -22.93 -1.08
N ARG A 491 -15.56 -23.41 -0.87
CA ARG A 491 -14.92 -23.57 0.43
C ARG A 491 -13.43 -23.24 0.32
N GLY A 492 -12.89 -22.56 1.35
CA GLY A 492 -11.51 -22.11 1.37
C GLY A 492 -11.35 -20.76 0.66
N LEU A 493 -10.77 -19.77 1.31
CA LEU A 493 -10.55 -18.43 0.78
C LEU A 493 -9.19 -18.28 0.08
N ASP A 494 -8.27 -19.21 0.33
CA ASP A 494 -6.99 -19.28 -0.36
C ASP A 494 -7.10 -20.13 -1.63
N VAL A 495 -7.15 -19.48 -2.78
CA VAL A 495 -7.28 -20.14 -4.11
C VAL A 495 -6.08 -21.05 -4.46
N MET A 496 -4.94 -20.86 -3.80
CA MET A 496 -3.74 -21.67 -3.99
C MET A 496 -3.74 -22.92 -3.10
N SER A 497 -4.63 -22.98 -2.11
CA SER A 497 -4.71 -24.10 -1.18
C SER A 497 -5.27 -25.35 -1.86
N TYR A 498 -4.64 -26.49 -1.59
CA TYR A 498 -5.08 -27.79 -2.10
C TYR A 498 -6.48 -28.21 -1.61
N HIS A 499 -6.97 -27.59 -0.54
CA HIS A 499 -8.28 -27.86 0.05
C HIS A 499 -9.38 -26.93 -0.46
N SER A 500 -9.02 -25.92 -1.25
CA SER A 500 -9.97 -24.95 -1.78
C SER A 500 -10.76 -25.53 -2.95
N PHE A 501 -12.03 -25.23 -2.94
CA PHE A 501 -12.98 -25.57 -3.98
C PHE A 501 -13.87 -24.35 -4.25
N ALA A 502 -14.07 -24.02 -5.51
CA ALA A 502 -15.03 -23.00 -5.92
C ALA A 502 -15.72 -23.39 -7.23
N LYS A 503 -16.99 -23.04 -7.35
CA LYS A 503 -17.73 -23.04 -8.61
C LYS A 503 -18.24 -21.65 -8.91
N LEU A 504 -18.09 -21.22 -10.14
CA LEU A 504 -18.61 -19.97 -10.69
C LEU A 504 -19.48 -20.29 -11.89
N ASN A 505 -20.70 -19.75 -11.91
CA ASN A 505 -21.54 -19.69 -13.10
C ASN A 505 -21.81 -18.22 -13.39
N LEU A 506 -21.54 -17.76 -14.59
CA LEU A 506 -21.82 -16.42 -15.04
C LEU A 506 -22.58 -16.49 -16.36
N SER A 507 -23.68 -15.77 -16.45
CA SER A 507 -24.44 -15.59 -17.68
C SER A 507 -24.51 -14.11 -18.02
N LEU A 508 -24.03 -13.73 -19.18
CA LEU A 508 -24.14 -12.39 -19.72
C LEU A 508 -25.36 -12.32 -20.60
N ASP A 509 -26.41 -11.63 -20.11
CA ASP A 509 -27.68 -11.47 -20.84
C ASP A 509 -27.54 -10.36 -21.89
N GLN A 510 -26.85 -9.26 -21.55
CA GLN A 510 -26.65 -8.13 -22.44
C GLN A 510 -25.39 -7.34 -22.07
N LEU A 511 -24.59 -7.01 -23.07
CA LEU A 511 -23.52 -6.02 -23.02
C LEU A 511 -23.54 -5.18 -24.27
N HIS A 512 -23.73 -3.87 -24.13
CA HIS A 512 -23.60 -2.91 -25.20
C HIS A 512 -22.21 -2.28 -25.17
N TYR A 513 -21.38 -2.65 -26.14
CA TYR A 513 -20.02 -2.13 -26.31
C TYR A 513 -19.85 -1.45 -27.67
N ALA A 514 -19.60 -0.15 -27.70
CA ALA A 514 -19.55 0.67 -28.89
C ALA A 514 -20.83 0.49 -29.75
N LYS A 515 -20.71 -0.07 -30.94
CA LYS A 515 -21.84 -0.42 -31.82
C LYS A 515 -22.30 -1.88 -31.68
N TYR A 516 -21.66 -2.64 -30.78
CA TYR A 516 -21.91 -4.08 -30.65
C TYR A 516 -22.84 -4.40 -29.49
N HIS A 517 -23.77 -5.30 -29.72
CA HIS A 517 -24.65 -5.85 -28.72
C HIS A 517 -24.28 -7.34 -28.52
N LEU A 518 -23.60 -7.65 -27.40
CA LEU A 518 -23.28 -8.99 -27.02
C LEU A 518 -24.36 -9.53 -26.07
N SER A 519 -24.75 -10.78 -26.26
CA SER A 519 -25.71 -11.47 -25.42
C SER A 519 -25.44 -12.96 -25.45
N ASN A 520 -26.06 -13.69 -24.53
CA ASN A 520 -25.99 -15.15 -24.47
C ASN A 520 -24.53 -15.67 -24.38
N LEU A 521 -23.77 -15.12 -23.43
CA LEU A 521 -22.47 -15.67 -23.06
C LEU A 521 -22.60 -16.34 -21.69
N ASP A 522 -22.30 -17.62 -21.63
CA ASP A 522 -22.32 -18.39 -20.40
C ASP A 522 -20.92 -18.90 -20.08
N LEU A 523 -20.44 -18.56 -18.88
CA LEU A 523 -19.16 -19.03 -18.34
C LEU A 523 -19.41 -19.88 -17.10
N THR A 524 -18.93 -21.12 -17.14
CA THR A 524 -18.82 -21.95 -15.94
C THR A 524 -17.34 -22.13 -15.58
N GLY A 525 -17.02 -21.92 -14.31
CA GLY A 525 -15.67 -22.10 -13.77
C GLY A 525 -15.67 -23.02 -12.56
N GLU A 526 -14.64 -23.86 -12.46
CA GLU A 526 -14.42 -24.69 -11.28
C GLU A 526 -12.95 -24.55 -10.84
N LEU A 527 -12.74 -24.30 -9.55
CA LEU A 527 -11.46 -24.38 -8.88
C LEU A 527 -11.45 -25.61 -7.99
N LYS A 528 -10.45 -26.46 -8.12
CA LYS A 528 -10.28 -27.64 -7.28
C LYS A 528 -8.80 -27.89 -7.01
N GLY A 529 -8.38 -27.59 -5.80
CA GLY A 529 -6.98 -27.79 -5.39
C GLY A 529 -5.98 -27.05 -6.29
N ALA A 530 -6.19 -25.75 -6.49
CA ALA A 530 -5.41 -24.87 -7.37
C ALA A 530 -5.54 -25.13 -8.89
N LEU A 531 -6.27 -26.16 -9.30
CA LEU A 531 -6.63 -26.39 -10.70
C LEU A 531 -7.89 -25.62 -11.05
N VAL A 532 -7.80 -24.72 -12.00
CA VAL A 532 -8.94 -23.98 -12.56
C VAL A 532 -9.35 -24.60 -13.87
N THR A 533 -10.62 -24.91 -14.02
CA THR A 533 -11.24 -25.26 -15.31
C THR A 533 -12.32 -24.22 -15.63
N ALA A 534 -12.43 -23.87 -16.88
CA ALA A 534 -13.43 -22.92 -17.35
C ALA A 534 -14.04 -23.39 -18.67
N HIS A 535 -15.35 -23.26 -18.77
CA HIS A 535 -16.10 -23.55 -19.99
C HIS A 535 -16.92 -22.31 -20.34
N LEU A 536 -16.66 -21.71 -21.48
CA LEU A 536 -17.32 -20.51 -21.99
C LEU A 536 -18.06 -20.87 -23.27
N THR A 537 -19.34 -20.54 -23.32
CA THR A 537 -20.15 -20.63 -24.55
C THR A 537 -20.66 -19.25 -24.92
N SER A 538 -20.71 -18.97 -26.20
CA SER A 538 -21.34 -17.80 -26.79
C SER A 538 -22.26 -18.22 -27.93
N ASP A 539 -23.52 -17.84 -27.83
CA ASP A 539 -24.51 -17.99 -28.90
C ASP A 539 -25.06 -16.61 -29.32
N ASN A 540 -24.16 -15.78 -29.79
CA ASN A 540 -24.45 -14.43 -30.22
C ASN A 540 -24.40 -14.35 -31.76
N ALA A 541 -25.13 -13.41 -32.35
CA ALA A 541 -25.11 -13.21 -33.80
C ALA A 541 -23.68 -12.82 -34.35
N LEU A 542 -22.91 -12.11 -33.57
CA LEU A 542 -21.54 -11.71 -33.93
C LEU A 542 -20.52 -12.82 -33.73
N LEU A 543 -20.70 -13.65 -32.68
CA LEU A 543 -19.73 -14.63 -32.26
C LEU A 543 -20.43 -15.85 -31.66
N LYS A 544 -20.33 -17.00 -32.33
CA LYS A 544 -20.68 -18.30 -31.74
C LYS A 544 -19.43 -19.09 -31.48
N MET A 545 -19.17 -19.39 -30.21
CA MET A 545 -17.99 -20.13 -29.81
C MET A 545 -18.19 -20.99 -28.57
N ILE A 546 -17.34 -21.98 -28.46
CA ILE A 546 -17.14 -22.77 -27.24
C ILE A 546 -15.66 -22.69 -26.88
N THR A 547 -15.38 -22.40 -25.62
CA THR A 547 -13.99 -22.37 -25.11
C THR A 547 -13.89 -23.20 -23.85
N ASP A 548 -12.97 -24.14 -23.84
CA ASP A 548 -12.57 -24.91 -22.67
C ASP A 548 -11.15 -24.54 -22.28
N ALA A 549 -10.95 -24.19 -21.01
CA ALA A 549 -9.67 -23.84 -20.47
C ALA A 549 -9.38 -24.60 -19.18
N GLU A 550 -8.15 -24.98 -19.01
CA GLU A 550 -7.59 -25.58 -17.79
C GLU A 550 -6.31 -24.88 -17.44
N TYR A 551 -6.14 -24.49 -16.18
CA TYR A 551 -4.95 -23.80 -15.70
C TYR A 551 -4.63 -24.18 -14.26
N ASN A 552 -3.35 -24.51 -13.99
CA ASN A 552 -2.87 -24.87 -12.66
C ASN A 552 -2.18 -23.68 -11.98
N LEU A 553 -2.79 -23.14 -10.95
CA LEU A 553 -2.31 -21.99 -10.20
C LEU A 553 -1.15 -22.33 -9.25
N ALA A 554 -0.95 -23.61 -8.91
CA ALA A 554 0.11 -24.03 -7.98
C ALA A 554 1.52 -23.89 -8.56
N HIS A 555 1.65 -23.78 -9.89
CA HIS A 555 2.94 -23.70 -10.54
C HIS A 555 3.37 -22.26 -10.79
N SER A 556 4.65 -21.95 -10.59
CA SER A 556 5.25 -20.65 -10.86
C SER A 556 5.48 -20.38 -12.37
N TYR A 557 5.21 -21.33 -13.21
CA TYR A 557 5.28 -21.25 -14.68
C TYR A 557 3.87 -21.48 -15.26
N PRO A 558 3.57 -20.96 -16.44
CA PRO A 558 2.31 -21.24 -17.14
C PRO A 558 2.10 -22.74 -17.35
N ASP A 559 1.03 -23.27 -16.78
CA ASP A 559 0.66 -24.68 -16.86
C ASP A 559 -0.84 -24.79 -17.11
N GLY A 560 -1.21 -24.96 -18.37
CA GLY A 560 -2.61 -25.02 -18.78
C GLY A 560 -2.80 -25.37 -20.23
N LYS A 561 -4.06 -25.57 -20.58
CA LYS A 561 -4.54 -25.85 -21.93
C LYS A 561 -5.76 -25.01 -22.20
N ILE A 562 -5.90 -24.49 -23.41
CA ILE A 562 -7.11 -23.83 -23.89
C ILE A 562 -7.51 -24.39 -25.23
N THR A 563 -8.80 -24.66 -25.41
CA THR A 563 -9.40 -25.05 -26.65
C THR A 563 -10.51 -24.02 -26.99
N ILE A 564 -10.42 -23.40 -28.15
CA ILE A 564 -11.41 -22.42 -28.63
C ILE A 564 -11.97 -22.94 -29.94
N ASP A 565 -13.26 -23.16 -30.00
CA ASP A 565 -13.97 -23.56 -31.19
C ASP A 565 -14.97 -22.45 -31.60
N VAL A 566 -14.65 -21.73 -32.64
CA VAL A 566 -15.49 -20.67 -33.19
C VAL A 566 -16.22 -21.19 -34.40
N THR A 567 -17.55 -21.29 -34.28
CA THR A 567 -18.40 -21.75 -35.37
C THR A 567 -18.99 -20.62 -36.21
N GLN A 568 -18.94 -19.39 -35.66
CA GLN A 568 -19.35 -18.19 -36.38
C GLN A 568 -18.66 -16.96 -35.79
N LEU A 569 -18.00 -16.19 -36.65
CA LEU A 569 -17.50 -14.85 -36.34
C LEU A 569 -17.79 -13.94 -37.55
N ASP A 570 -18.52 -12.85 -37.33
CA ASP A 570 -18.82 -11.88 -38.39
C ASP A 570 -17.79 -10.75 -38.42
N LEU A 571 -16.81 -10.89 -39.32
CA LEU A 571 -15.75 -9.90 -39.51
C LEU A 571 -16.23 -8.58 -40.15
N HIS A 572 -17.34 -8.61 -40.86
CA HIS A 572 -17.92 -7.41 -41.47
C HIS A 572 -18.58 -6.55 -40.41
N GLU A 573 -19.42 -7.13 -39.57
CA GLU A 573 -20.04 -6.43 -38.44
C GLU A 573 -18.95 -5.90 -37.47
N LEU A 574 -17.84 -6.61 -37.29
CA LEU A 574 -16.67 -6.13 -36.53
C LEU A 574 -15.88 -5.00 -37.22
N GLY A 575 -16.25 -4.65 -38.48
CA GLY A 575 -15.55 -3.60 -39.21
C GLY A 575 -14.15 -3.98 -39.71
N ILE A 576 -13.77 -5.25 -39.60
CA ILE A 576 -12.47 -5.75 -40.06
C ILE A 576 -12.49 -5.98 -41.58
N MET A 577 -13.65 -6.39 -42.12
CA MET A 577 -13.85 -6.64 -43.53
C MET A 577 -14.82 -5.62 -44.15
N PRO A 578 -14.54 -5.06 -45.33
CA PRO A 578 -15.41 -4.06 -45.96
C PRO A 578 -16.70 -4.64 -46.51
N GLN A 579 -16.79 -5.94 -46.68
CA GLN A 579 -17.98 -6.66 -47.17
C GLN A 579 -18.25 -7.91 -46.35
N SER A 580 -19.53 -8.27 -46.26
CA SER A 580 -19.96 -9.50 -45.64
C SER A 580 -19.36 -10.73 -46.34
N MET A 581 -18.87 -11.67 -45.61
CA MET A 581 -18.35 -12.93 -46.11
C MET A 581 -19.49 -13.85 -46.57
N LYS A 582 -19.28 -14.57 -47.66
CA LYS A 582 -20.28 -15.60 -48.15
C LYS A 582 -20.52 -16.71 -47.14
N ARG A 583 -19.54 -16.97 -46.26
CA ARG A 583 -19.60 -17.94 -45.15
C ARG A 583 -19.06 -17.29 -43.92
N PRO A 584 -19.62 -17.55 -42.73
CA PRO A 584 -19.06 -17.06 -41.46
C PRO A 584 -17.67 -17.62 -41.26
N LEU A 585 -16.84 -16.84 -40.62
CA LEU A 585 -15.51 -17.28 -40.20
C LEU A 585 -15.62 -18.33 -39.10
N THR A 586 -14.96 -19.45 -39.31
CA THR A 586 -14.83 -20.52 -38.33
C THR A 586 -13.37 -20.78 -38.03
N PHE A 587 -13.00 -21.07 -36.79
CA PHE A 587 -11.68 -21.57 -36.45
C PHE A 587 -11.71 -22.42 -35.18
N ASN A 588 -10.79 -23.37 -35.13
CA ASN A 588 -10.49 -24.14 -33.95
C ASN A 588 -9.03 -23.84 -33.53
N LEU A 589 -8.84 -23.45 -32.27
CA LEU A 589 -7.53 -23.22 -31.66
C LEU A 589 -7.37 -24.14 -30.46
N VAL A 590 -6.31 -24.91 -30.44
CA VAL A 590 -5.84 -25.65 -29.25
C VAL A 590 -4.46 -25.13 -28.88
N ALA A 591 -4.32 -24.55 -27.68
CA ALA A 591 -3.02 -24.11 -27.18
C ALA A 591 -2.74 -24.76 -25.81
N GLU A 592 -1.51 -25.17 -25.61
CA GLU A 592 -1.06 -25.83 -24.39
C GLU A 592 0.29 -25.27 -23.96
N ALA A 593 0.41 -24.97 -22.68
CA ALA A 593 1.66 -24.59 -22.05
C ALA A 593 1.90 -25.48 -20.84
N ARG A 594 3.09 -26.10 -20.78
CA ARG A 594 3.57 -26.92 -19.68
C ARG A 594 4.99 -26.48 -19.31
N ARG A 595 5.58 -27.12 -18.32
CA ARG A 595 6.95 -26.83 -17.89
C ARG A 595 7.98 -26.88 -19.04
N ASP A 596 7.82 -27.84 -19.95
CA ASP A 596 8.75 -28.19 -21.00
C ASP A 596 8.11 -28.27 -22.39
N LEU A 597 6.88 -27.79 -22.53
CA LEU A 597 6.13 -27.81 -23.79
C LEU A 597 5.34 -26.51 -23.93
N VAL A 598 5.43 -25.92 -25.10
CA VAL A 598 4.48 -24.93 -25.61
C VAL A 598 4.00 -25.41 -26.97
N SER A 599 2.70 -25.52 -27.16
CA SER A 599 2.12 -25.85 -28.45
C SER A 599 0.89 -25.02 -28.75
N ALA A 600 0.69 -24.70 -30.02
CA ALA A 600 -0.53 -24.07 -30.52
C ALA A 600 -0.88 -24.68 -31.89
N HIS A 601 -2.13 -25.06 -32.04
CA HIS A 601 -2.69 -25.61 -33.26
C HIS A 601 -3.94 -24.80 -33.62
N LEU A 602 -3.94 -24.17 -34.78
CA LEU A 602 -5.03 -23.36 -35.30
C LEU A 602 -5.48 -23.89 -36.67
N ILE A 603 -6.77 -24.15 -36.79
CA ILE A 603 -7.39 -24.51 -38.07
C ILE A 603 -8.51 -23.50 -38.37
N SER A 604 -8.53 -22.96 -39.59
CA SER A 604 -9.62 -22.11 -40.04
C SER A 604 -9.84 -22.29 -41.55
N GLY A 605 -10.91 -22.97 -41.91
CA GLY A 605 -11.10 -23.47 -43.28
C GLY A 605 -9.97 -24.42 -43.68
N ASP A 606 -9.32 -24.12 -44.81
CA ASP A 606 -8.14 -24.86 -45.27
C ASP A 606 -6.81 -24.31 -44.74
N MET A 607 -6.84 -23.29 -43.88
CA MET A 607 -5.66 -22.74 -43.20
C MET A 607 -5.33 -23.58 -41.95
N LYS A 608 -4.07 -23.91 -41.80
CA LYS A 608 -3.55 -24.58 -40.62
C LYS A 608 -2.26 -23.91 -40.13
N LEU A 609 -2.18 -23.70 -38.83
CA LEU A 609 -1.00 -23.16 -38.18
C LEU A 609 -0.66 -24.06 -37.00
N ASP A 610 0.57 -24.57 -36.96
CA ASP A 610 1.10 -25.36 -35.88
C ASP A 610 2.35 -24.70 -35.34
N LEU A 611 2.44 -24.57 -34.04
CA LEU A 611 3.61 -24.13 -33.27
C LEU A 611 3.88 -25.19 -32.20
N SER A 612 5.12 -25.62 -32.09
CA SER A 612 5.55 -26.50 -31.00
C SER A 612 6.96 -26.16 -30.56
N ALA A 613 7.17 -25.94 -29.26
CA ALA A 613 8.47 -25.71 -28.65
C ALA A 613 8.71 -26.65 -27.48
N ARG A 614 9.92 -27.22 -27.41
CA ARG A 614 10.34 -28.08 -26.29
C ARG A 614 10.94 -27.26 -25.17
N SER A 615 10.14 -26.40 -24.60
CA SER A 615 10.45 -25.56 -23.43
C SER A 615 9.17 -24.93 -22.92
N GLY A 616 9.13 -24.50 -21.65
CA GLY A 616 8.03 -23.69 -21.13
C GLY A 616 8.03 -22.27 -21.73
N VAL A 617 6.96 -21.53 -21.51
CA VAL A 617 6.75 -20.19 -22.08
C VAL A 617 7.88 -19.22 -21.70
N ASN A 618 8.20 -19.09 -20.41
CA ASN A 618 9.23 -18.15 -19.96
C ASN A 618 10.64 -18.49 -20.47
N PRO A 619 11.10 -19.75 -20.44
CA PRO A 619 12.35 -20.15 -21.10
C PRO A 619 12.33 -19.87 -22.60
N LEU A 620 11.23 -20.16 -23.30
CA LEU A 620 11.11 -19.91 -24.74
C LEU A 620 11.29 -18.43 -25.07
N ILE A 621 10.61 -17.55 -24.36
CA ILE A 621 10.74 -16.09 -24.54
C ILE A 621 12.19 -15.65 -24.28
N ARG A 622 12.80 -16.08 -23.16
CA ARG A 622 14.19 -15.71 -22.85
C ARG A 622 15.19 -16.19 -23.90
N GLN A 623 15.06 -17.45 -24.36
CA GLN A 623 15.92 -17.99 -25.41
C GLN A 623 15.72 -17.25 -26.73
N SER A 624 14.47 -16.92 -27.09
CA SER A 624 14.17 -16.17 -28.31
C SER A 624 14.74 -14.75 -28.24
N THR A 625 14.63 -14.06 -27.11
CA THR A 625 15.24 -12.74 -26.91
C THR A 625 16.76 -12.82 -26.99
N HIS A 626 17.37 -13.79 -26.28
CA HIS A 626 18.81 -14.00 -26.33
C HIS A 626 19.32 -14.32 -27.75
N PHE A 627 18.58 -15.11 -28.52
CA PHE A 627 18.91 -15.37 -29.91
C PHE A 627 18.91 -14.09 -30.76
N VAL A 628 17.89 -13.22 -30.57
CA VAL A 628 17.83 -11.93 -31.26
C VAL A 628 19.02 -11.05 -30.89
N ASP A 629 19.38 -10.99 -29.61
CA ASP A 629 20.52 -10.19 -29.12
C ASP A 629 21.84 -10.70 -29.72
N VAL A 630 22.06 -12.02 -29.74
CA VAL A 630 23.25 -12.63 -30.36
C VAL A 630 23.29 -12.36 -31.86
N LEU A 631 22.15 -12.49 -32.55
CA LEU A 631 22.05 -12.21 -33.99
C LEU A 631 22.34 -10.74 -34.30
N MET A 632 21.74 -9.81 -33.57
CA MET A 632 21.96 -8.37 -33.78
C MET A 632 23.40 -7.98 -33.53
N LYS A 633 24.01 -8.51 -32.47
CA LYS A 633 25.43 -8.31 -32.19
C LYS A 633 26.32 -8.78 -33.36
N GLN A 634 26.06 -9.98 -33.88
CA GLN A 634 26.83 -10.56 -34.99
C GLN A 634 26.62 -9.78 -36.32
N ILE A 635 25.41 -9.26 -36.52
CA ILE A 635 25.12 -8.36 -37.67
C ILE A 635 25.92 -7.06 -37.54
N ASP A 636 26.00 -6.47 -36.37
CA ASP A 636 26.78 -5.25 -36.13
C ASP A 636 28.28 -5.50 -36.30
N GLU A 637 28.75 -6.67 -35.90
CA GLU A 637 30.14 -7.12 -36.09
C GLU A 637 30.43 -7.55 -37.57
N LYS A 638 29.39 -7.63 -38.43
CA LYS A 638 29.47 -8.06 -39.84
C LYS A 638 30.16 -9.42 -39.99
N ALA A 639 29.99 -10.27 -39.01
CA ALA A 639 30.53 -11.64 -38.99
C ALA A 639 29.56 -12.54 -38.22
N LEU A 640 29.27 -13.73 -38.81
CA LEU A 640 28.40 -14.72 -38.15
C LEU A 640 29.27 -15.79 -37.49
N ASN A 641 29.00 -16.02 -36.21
CA ASN A 641 29.50 -17.22 -35.51
C ASN A 641 28.37 -18.26 -35.46
N HIS A 642 28.33 -19.15 -36.40
CA HIS A 642 27.27 -20.15 -36.51
C HIS A 642 27.14 -21.03 -35.27
N ALA A 643 28.22 -21.37 -34.60
CA ALA A 643 28.20 -22.17 -33.39
C ALA A 643 27.56 -21.43 -32.20
N GLU A 644 27.88 -20.16 -32.02
CA GLU A 644 27.28 -19.29 -31.01
C GLU A 644 25.79 -19.02 -31.30
N LEU A 645 25.48 -18.70 -32.55
CA LEU A 645 24.10 -18.45 -32.98
C LEU A 645 23.22 -19.69 -32.78
N ARG A 646 23.72 -20.86 -33.11
CA ARG A 646 22.99 -22.12 -32.88
C ARG A 646 22.75 -22.41 -31.41
N LYS A 647 23.72 -22.18 -30.52
CA LYS A 647 23.57 -22.35 -29.06
C LYS A 647 22.47 -21.49 -28.49
N ALA A 648 22.25 -20.30 -29.08
CA ALA A 648 21.20 -19.37 -28.64
C ALA A 648 19.81 -19.72 -29.17
N LEU A 649 19.68 -20.68 -30.14
CA LEU A 649 18.39 -21.02 -30.74
C LEU A 649 17.45 -21.72 -29.74
N PRO A 650 16.16 -21.36 -29.68
CA PRO A 650 15.16 -22.20 -29.04
C PRO A 650 14.89 -23.45 -29.86
N THR A 651 14.47 -24.54 -29.19
CA THR A 651 13.98 -25.74 -29.87
C THR A 651 12.52 -25.58 -30.19
N ALA A 652 12.19 -25.15 -31.40
CA ALA A 652 10.81 -24.87 -31.82
C ALA A 652 10.58 -25.22 -33.27
N VAL A 653 9.36 -25.60 -33.60
CA VAL A 653 8.89 -25.84 -34.98
C VAL A 653 7.62 -25.04 -35.21
N PHE A 654 7.58 -24.34 -36.31
CA PHE A 654 6.43 -23.61 -36.80
C PHE A 654 6.06 -24.14 -38.19
N SER A 655 4.79 -24.40 -38.42
CA SER A 655 4.26 -24.71 -39.73
C SER A 655 2.96 -23.93 -40.00
N PHE A 656 2.85 -23.44 -41.20
CA PHE A 656 1.68 -22.74 -41.71
C PHE A 656 1.34 -23.27 -43.09
N SER A 657 0.08 -23.50 -43.37
CA SER A 657 -0.42 -23.81 -44.70
C SER A 657 -1.80 -23.18 -44.91
N ALA A 658 -2.08 -22.65 -46.06
CA ALA A 658 -3.35 -22.01 -46.40
C ALA A 658 -3.66 -22.19 -47.88
N GLY A 659 -4.86 -22.62 -48.18
CA GLY A 659 -5.43 -22.65 -49.54
C GLY A 659 -6.29 -21.37 -49.81
N GLN A 660 -7.39 -21.54 -50.49
CA GLN A 660 -8.23 -20.43 -50.92
C GLN A 660 -9.50 -20.21 -50.05
N GLU A 661 -9.82 -21.19 -49.23
CA GLU A 661 -11.03 -21.17 -48.39
C GLU A 661 -10.73 -20.91 -46.92
N ASN A 662 -10.16 -19.73 -46.63
CA ASN A 662 -9.79 -19.30 -45.28
C ASN A 662 -9.84 -17.77 -45.11
N PRO A 663 -9.79 -17.26 -43.88
CA PRO A 663 -9.88 -15.84 -43.60
C PRO A 663 -8.77 -15.01 -44.26
N LEU A 664 -7.56 -15.52 -44.32
CA LEU A 664 -6.42 -14.84 -44.94
C LEU A 664 -6.66 -14.67 -46.43
N ALA A 665 -7.12 -15.72 -47.11
CA ALA A 665 -7.44 -15.62 -48.55
C ALA A 665 -8.56 -14.61 -48.81
N TYR A 666 -9.62 -14.62 -47.99
CA TYR A 666 -10.72 -13.66 -48.11
C TYR A 666 -10.23 -12.21 -47.86
N PHE A 667 -9.42 -11.99 -46.83
CA PHE A 667 -8.84 -10.66 -46.58
C PHE A 667 -7.95 -10.18 -47.74
N LEU A 668 -7.07 -11.03 -48.24
CA LEU A 668 -6.18 -10.70 -49.34
C LEU A 668 -6.97 -10.44 -50.61
N ALA A 669 -8.10 -11.12 -50.84
CA ALA A 669 -8.97 -10.87 -51.97
C ALA A 669 -9.55 -9.43 -51.98
N THR A 670 -9.81 -8.84 -50.81
CA THR A 670 -10.24 -7.42 -50.71
C THR A 670 -9.17 -6.45 -51.19
N LYS A 671 -7.89 -6.89 -51.15
CA LYS A 671 -6.72 -6.14 -51.64
C LYS A 671 -6.31 -6.54 -53.06
N LYS A 672 -7.16 -7.28 -53.77
CA LYS A 672 -6.93 -7.83 -55.10
C LYS A 672 -5.68 -8.75 -55.18
N ILE A 673 -5.41 -9.46 -54.07
CA ILE A 673 -4.38 -10.46 -53.95
C ILE A 673 -5.05 -11.84 -53.83
N ALA A 674 -4.67 -12.79 -54.67
CA ALA A 674 -5.12 -14.16 -54.62
C ALA A 674 -3.94 -15.10 -54.78
N TYR A 675 -4.05 -16.28 -54.24
CA TYR A 675 -3.06 -17.37 -54.37
C TYR A 675 -3.80 -18.72 -54.42
N HIS A 676 -3.11 -19.77 -54.93
CA HIS A 676 -3.69 -21.10 -54.89
C HIS A 676 -3.44 -21.78 -53.56
N ASP A 677 -2.20 -21.80 -53.11
CA ASP A 677 -1.80 -22.25 -51.80
C ASP A 677 -0.54 -21.51 -51.33
N ALA A 678 -0.39 -21.42 -50.00
CA ALA A 678 0.78 -20.86 -49.35
C ALA A 678 1.20 -21.82 -48.23
N SER A 679 2.49 -22.03 -48.08
CA SER A 679 3.03 -22.89 -47.03
C SER A 679 4.32 -22.32 -46.48
N VAL A 680 4.51 -22.45 -45.16
CA VAL A 680 5.72 -22.11 -44.43
C VAL A 680 6.00 -23.20 -43.44
N LYS A 681 7.22 -23.69 -43.41
CA LYS A 681 7.68 -24.61 -42.38
C LYS A 681 9.05 -24.19 -41.92
N PHE A 682 9.17 -23.82 -40.68
CA PHE A 682 10.38 -23.40 -39.99
C PHE A 682 10.63 -24.22 -38.76
N GLY A 683 11.87 -24.56 -38.51
CA GLY A 683 12.29 -25.19 -37.27
C GLY A 683 13.65 -24.65 -36.84
N THR A 684 13.84 -24.58 -35.52
CA THR A 684 15.08 -24.16 -34.90
C THR A 684 15.46 -25.09 -33.77
N ALA A 685 16.73 -25.39 -33.64
CA ALA A 685 17.29 -26.07 -32.46
C ALA A 685 18.82 -25.90 -32.42
N PRO A 686 19.43 -25.94 -31.23
CA PRO A 686 20.88 -25.90 -31.09
C PRO A 686 21.61 -26.99 -31.90
N ASP A 687 21.05 -28.21 -32.00
CA ASP A 687 21.70 -29.37 -32.63
C ASP A 687 21.73 -29.30 -34.15
N TRP A 688 20.69 -28.74 -34.78
CA TRP A 688 20.55 -28.75 -36.23
C TRP A 688 20.37 -27.36 -36.87
N GLY A 689 20.42 -26.27 -36.04
CA GLY A 689 20.39 -24.90 -36.53
C GLY A 689 19.00 -24.44 -37.00
N ILE A 690 18.97 -23.50 -37.92
CA ILE A 690 17.77 -22.94 -38.55
C ILE A 690 17.50 -23.71 -39.85
N ASN A 691 16.31 -24.27 -39.95
CA ASN A 691 15.87 -24.95 -41.19
C ASN A 691 14.45 -24.43 -41.50
N GLY A 692 14.27 -24.00 -42.74
CA GLY A 692 12.98 -23.50 -43.14
C GLY A 692 12.73 -23.56 -44.64
N LYS A 693 11.48 -23.69 -44.98
CA LYS A 693 10.98 -23.53 -46.34
C LYS A 693 9.65 -22.78 -46.35
N ALA A 694 9.48 -21.93 -47.36
CA ALA A 694 8.24 -21.28 -47.65
C ALA A 694 7.96 -21.35 -49.16
N ALA A 695 6.68 -21.48 -49.50
CA ALA A 695 6.26 -21.45 -50.91
C ALA A 695 4.88 -20.83 -51.03
N ILE A 696 4.67 -20.11 -52.10
CA ILE A 696 3.37 -19.58 -52.54
C ILE A 696 3.20 -19.98 -54.01
N HIS A 697 2.06 -20.57 -54.32
CA HIS A 697 1.75 -21.01 -55.69
C HIS A 697 0.60 -20.16 -56.25
N ALA A 698 0.77 -19.82 -57.57
CA ALA A 698 -0.18 -19.07 -58.36
C ALA A 698 -0.61 -17.75 -57.68
N LEU A 699 0.39 -17.00 -57.18
CA LEU A 699 0.16 -15.66 -56.59
C LEU A 699 -0.30 -14.69 -57.70
N LYS A 700 -1.42 -14.05 -57.49
CA LYS A 700 -1.99 -13.00 -58.35
C LYS A 700 -2.12 -11.73 -57.55
N VAL A 701 -1.45 -10.69 -57.99
CA VAL A 701 -1.51 -9.35 -57.40
C VAL A 701 -2.01 -8.38 -58.48
N ASP A 702 -3.24 -7.92 -58.33
CA ASP A 702 -3.95 -7.16 -59.34
C ASP A 702 -3.91 -7.87 -60.72
N THR A 703 -3.09 -7.40 -61.68
CA THR A 703 -2.91 -8.00 -62.99
C THR A 703 -1.69 -8.90 -63.13
N LEU A 704 -0.75 -8.86 -62.19
CA LEU A 704 0.48 -9.67 -62.20
C LEU A 704 0.20 -11.07 -61.69
N GLN A 705 0.68 -12.10 -62.42
CA GLN A 705 0.59 -13.49 -61.99
C GLN A 705 1.97 -14.12 -61.92
N LEU A 706 2.28 -14.72 -60.75
CA LEU A 706 3.49 -15.46 -60.48
C LEU A 706 3.13 -16.92 -60.09
N ASP A 707 3.71 -17.91 -60.81
CA ASP A 707 3.28 -19.31 -60.64
C ASP A 707 3.83 -19.91 -59.34
N THR A 708 5.09 -19.63 -59.01
CA THR A 708 5.71 -20.16 -57.78
C THR A 708 6.71 -19.15 -57.24
N ILE A 709 6.54 -18.81 -55.98
CA ILE A 709 7.52 -18.10 -55.17
C ILE A 709 7.99 -19.06 -54.07
N PHE A 710 9.28 -19.19 -53.86
CA PHE A 710 9.79 -20.07 -52.80
C PHE A 710 10.96 -19.42 -52.08
N PHE A 711 11.15 -19.89 -50.84
CA PHE A 711 12.27 -19.56 -49.95
C PHE A 711 12.67 -20.79 -49.17
N THR A 712 13.98 -21.05 -49.06
CA THR A 712 14.53 -22.11 -48.22
C THR A 712 15.74 -21.57 -47.46
N VAL A 713 15.89 -21.99 -46.23
CA VAL A 713 17.07 -21.74 -45.39
C VAL A 713 17.49 -23.03 -44.72
N LYS A 714 18.77 -23.29 -44.71
CA LYS A 714 19.36 -24.43 -44.01
C LYS A 714 20.68 -24.02 -43.37
N GLN A 715 20.79 -24.13 -42.08
CA GLN A 715 22.01 -23.85 -41.33
C GLN A 715 22.64 -25.17 -40.85
N ASP A 716 23.93 -25.32 -41.02
CA ASP A 716 24.73 -26.34 -40.33
C ASP A 716 25.74 -25.66 -39.36
N THR A 717 26.84 -26.36 -39.01
CA THR A 717 27.80 -25.88 -38.00
C THR A 717 28.63 -24.67 -38.46
N THR A 718 28.83 -24.49 -39.76
CA THR A 718 29.75 -23.51 -40.36
C THR A 718 29.16 -22.71 -41.51
N LEU A 719 27.94 -23.05 -41.91
CA LEU A 719 27.36 -22.52 -43.15
C LEU A 719 25.85 -22.37 -43.02
N MET A 720 25.33 -21.27 -43.51
CA MET A 720 23.90 -21.03 -43.74
C MET A 720 23.66 -20.94 -45.24
N LYS A 721 22.85 -21.82 -45.79
CA LYS A 721 22.41 -21.81 -47.18
C LYS A 721 21.05 -21.21 -47.31
N LEU A 722 20.91 -20.23 -48.18
CA LEU A 722 19.67 -19.57 -48.55
C LEU A 722 19.35 -19.85 -50.01
N ARG A 723 18.08 -20.06 -50.33
CA ARG A 723 17.62 -20.13 -51.71
C ARG A 723 16.24 -19.53 -51.81
N ALA A 724 16.09 -18.51 -52.60
CA ALA A 724 14.81 -17.88 -52.90
C ALA A 724 14.61 -17.80 -54.41
N GLY A 725 13.38 -17.77 -54.86
CA GLY A 725 13.15 -17.60 -56.29
C GLY A 725 11.70 -17.40 -56.67
N VAL A 726 11.55 -17.00 -57.91
CA VAL A 726 10.27 -16.89 -58.63
C VAL A 726 10.38 -17.71 -59.92
N ILE A 727 9.44 -18.61 -60.12
CA ILE A 727 9.37 -19.41 -61.30
C ILE A 727 7.99 -19.24 -61.94
N ASN A 728 7.99 -18.76 -63.17
CA ASN A 728 6.84 -18.73 -64.07
C ASN A 728 7.04 -19.75 -65.20
N GLY A 729 6.16 -20.77 -65.21
CA GLY A 729 6.24 -21.86 -66.15
C GLY A 729 5.79 -21.45 -67.59
N PRO A 730 5.90 -22.38 -68.52
CA PRO A 730 5.52 -22.11 -69.93
C PRO A 730 4.03 -21.84 -70.13
N LYS A 731 3.19 -22.18 -69.14
CA LYS A 731 1.73 -21.94 -69.19
C LYS A 731 1.32 -20.61 -68.54
N ASN A 732 2.27 -19.86 -67.99
CA ASN A 732 1.98 -18.53 -67.42
C ASN A 732 1.47 -17.57 -68.49
N PRO A 733 0.34 -16.89 -68.30
CA PRO A 733 -0.26 -16.09 -69.35
C PRO A 733 0.52 -14.82 -69.71
N GLN A 734 1.45 -14.39 -68.91
CA GLN A 734 2.20 -13.14 -69.06
C GLN A 734 3.66 -13.37 -69.44
N PHE A 735 4.42 -14.05 -68.61
CA PHE A 735 5.85 -14.22 -68.77
C PHE A 735 6.29 -15.63 -68.29
N SER A 736 7.07 -16.31 -69.13
CA SER A 736 7.76 -17.51 -68.67
C SER A 736 9.23 -17.15 -68.35
N PHE A 737 9.62 -17.39 -67.09
CA PHE A 737 10.98 -17.16 -66.58
C PHE A 737 11.24 -17.90 -65.28
N SER A 738 12.50 -18.01 -64.92
CA SER A 738 12.88 -18.38 -63.56
C SER A 738 13.98 -17.46 -63.06
N THR A 739 13.80 -16.93 -61.86
CA THR A 739 14.82 -16.21 -61.12
C THR A 739 15.10 -16.92 -59.84
N THR A 740 16.36 -17.25 -59.60
CA THR A 740 16.78 -17.88 -58.35
C THR A 740 17.90 -17.06 -57.72
N LEU A 741 17.74 -16.71 -56.44
CA LEU A 741 18.79 -16.20 -55.59
C LEU A 741 19.28 -17.33 -54.72
N THR A 742 20.58 -17.65 -54.80
CA THR A 742 21.25 -18.56 -53.87
C THR A 742 22.20 -17.76 -52.98
N GLY A 743 22.28 -18.14 -51.73
CA GLY A 743 23.17 -17.52 -50.77
C GLY A 743 23.87 -18.55 -49.91
N GLU A 744 25.16 -18.38 -49.70
CA GLU A 744 25.94 -19.12 -48.73
C GLU A 744 26.59 -18.12 -47.77
N ILE A 745 26.26 -18.20 -46.48
CA ILE A 745 26.82 -17.35 -45.46
C ILE A 745 27.68 -18.22 -44.52
N ARG A 746 28.98 -17.94 -44.50
CA ARG A 746 29.98 -18.52 -43.59
C ARG A 746 30.31 -17.49 -42.52
N ASP A 747 31.22 -17.80 -41.60
CA ASP A 747 31.56 -16.95 -40.48
C ASP A 747 31.94 -15.51 -40.90
N ARG A 748 32.65 -15.33 -41.98
CA ARG A 748 33.15 -14.03 -42.47
C ARG A 748 33.02 -13.85 -43.98
N ASP A 749 32.18 -14.63 -44.59
CA ASP A 749 32.06 -14.67 -46.04
C ASP A 749 30.59 -14.91 -46.41
N ALA A 750 30.02 -14.05 -47.22
CA ALA A 750 28.66 -14.22 -47.70
C ALA A 750 28.65 -14.16 -49.23
N GLU A 751 28.27 -15.23 -49.84
CA GLU A 751 28.10 -15.34 -51.25
C GLU A 751 26.62 -15.28 -51.63
N LEU A 752 26.24 -14.36 -52.52
CA LEU A 752 24.91 -14.24 -53.09
C LEU A 752 24.99 -14.28 -54.59
N LEU A 753 24.23 -15.17 -55.22
CA LEU A 753 24.20 -15.35 -56.67
C LEU A 753 22.76 -15.31 -57.20
N VAL A 754 22.51 -14.49 -58.18
CA VAL A 754 21.26 -14.45 -58.93
C VAL A 754 21.41 -15.15 -60.27
N ASP A 755 20.52 -16.10 -60.53
CA ASP A 755 20.39 -16.81 -61.80
C ASP A 755 19.01 -16.54 -62.40
N PHE A 756 18.96 -15.78 -63.51
CA PHE A 756 17.74 -15.51 -64.24
C PHE A 756 17.76 -16.21 -65.57
N LYS A 757 16.67 -16.96 -65.87
CA LYS A 757 16.48 -17.62 -67.14
C LYS A 757 15.18 -17.21 -67.80
N ASN A 758 15.23 -16.98 -69.11
CA ASN A 758 14.03 -16.70 -69.87
C ASN A 758 13.15 -17.95 -70.08
N GLY A 759 12.02 -17.78 -70.79
CA GLY A 759 11.06 -18.86 -71.02
C GLY A 759 11.57 -19.98 -71.91
N LYS A 760 12.71 -19.78 -72.66
CA LYS A 760 13.42 -20.82 -73.44
C LYS A 760 14.45 -21.56 -72.56
N GLY A 761 14.69 -21.20 -71.34
CA GLY A 761 15.72 -21.78 -70.45
C GLY A 761 17.12 -21.16 -70.69
N GLU A 762 17.26 -20.11 -71.51
CA GLU A 762 18.52 -19.39 -71.77
C GLU A 762 18.79 -18.51 -70.56
N THR A 763 20.04 -18.53 -70.04
CA THR A 763 20.47 -17.71 -68.92
C THR A 763 20.65 -16.23 -69.37
N GLY A 764 19.84 -15.35 -68.86
CA GLY A 764 19.90 -13.91 -69.14
C GLY A 764 20.74 -13.15 -68.13
N VAL A 765 20.73 -13.56 -66.86
CA VAL A 765 21.57 -13.03 -65.80
C VAL A 765 22.12 -14.16 -64.95
N LEU A 766 23.43 -14.21 -64.82
CA LEU A 766 24.12 -15.00 -63.82
C LEU A 766 25.18 -14.12 -63.21
N LEU A 767 24.84 -13.50 -62.09
CA LEU A 767 25.69 -12.51 -61.43
C LEU A 767 25.44 -12.56 -59.92
N GLY A 768 26.50 -12.43 -59.18
CA GLY A 768 26.45 -12.40 -57.75
C GLY A 768 27.57 -11.60 -57.14
N VAL A 769 27.61 -11.63 -55.85
CA VAL A 769 28.63 -10.99 -55.04
C VAL A 769 29.10 -11.89 -53.94
N ASN A 770 30.39 -11.87 -53.69
CA ASN A 770 31.00 -12.39 -52.47
C ASN A 770 31.31 -11.20 -51.58
N ALA A 771 30.72 -11.16 -50.39
CA ALA A 771 30.86 -10.09 -49.42
C ALA A 771 31.69 -10.54 -48.25
N ARG A 772 32.72 -9.77 -47.88
CA ARG A 772 33.61 -10.05 -46.73
C ARG A 772 33.77 -8.80 -45.87
N PRO A 773 33.90 -8.93 -44.52
CA PRO A 773 34.25 -7.77 -43.68
C PRO A 773 35.58 -7.13 -44.16
N LEU A 774 35.59 -5.79 -44.22
CA LEU A 774 36.78 -5.03 -44.49
C LEU A 774 37.46 -4.72 -43.12
N PHE A 775 38.72 -5.10 -42.98
CA PHE A 775 39.52 -4.80 -41.79
C PHE A 775 40.71 -3.90 -42.20
N GLU A 776 40.64 -2.63 -41.83
CA GLU A 776 41.78 -1.70 -41.87
C GLU A 776 42.34 -1.58 -40.42
N GLY A 777 43.58 -2.14 -40.24
CA GLY A 777 44.26 -2.06 -38.95
C GLY A 777 43.76 -3.06 -37.88
N HIS A 778 44.27 -2.92 -36.65
CA HIS A 778 43.95 -3.83 -35.54
C HIS A 778 42.60 -3.47 -34.86
N GLY A 779 41.48 -3.55 -35.58
CA GLY A 779 40.20 -3.16 -35.01
C GLY A 779 38.97 -3.75 -35.72
N LYS A 780 37.79 -3.36 -35.29
CA LYS A 780 36.47 -3.76 -35.78
C LYS A 780 36.33 -3.46 -37.27
N GLY A 781 35.63 -4.31 -38.01
CA GLY A 781 35.37 -4.17 -39.42
C GLY A 781 34.84 -2.79 -39.83
N ASP A 782 35.61 -2.07 -40.69
CA ASP A 782 35.31 -0.70 -41.08
C ASP A 782 34.39 -0.63 -42.32
N GLY A 783 33.91 -1.75 -42.82
CA GLY A 783 33.05 -1.83 -44.00
C GLY A 783 32.88 -3.25 -44.55
N LEU A 784 32.47 -3.36 -45.77
CA LEU A 784 32.35 -4.57 -46.53
C LEU A 784 33.12 -4.47 -47.83
N ALA A 785 33.86 -5.51 -48.18
CA ALA A 785 34.46 -5.76 -49.48
C ALA A 785 33.58 -6.69 -50.27
N PHE A 786 33.24 -6.31 -51.48
CA PHE A 786 32.48 -7.14 -52.42
C PHE A 786 33.34 -7.52 -53.63
N THR A 787 33.22 -8.76 -54.05
CA THR A 787 33.78 -9.24 -55.30
C THR A 787 32.63 -9.78 -56.15
N LEU A 788 32.56 -9.39 -57.40
CA LEU A 788 31.54 -9.90 -58.31
C LEU A 788 31.89 -11.35 -58.73
N ILE A 789 30.88 -12.21 -58.80
CA ILE A 789 30.99 -13.62 -59.14
C ILE A 789 29.87 -14.02 -60.13
N PRO A 790 30.07 -15.11 -60.93
CA PRO A 790 31.32 -15.84 -61.19
C PRO A 790 32.29 -15.00 -61.99
N GLU A 791 33.48 -15.52 -62.28
CA GLU A 791 34.50 -14.92 -63.19
C GLU A 791 33.95 -14.67 -64.59
N GLU A 792 33.08 -15.53 -65.08
CA GLU A 792 32.33 -15.37 -66.30
C GLU A 792 30.85 -15.12 -66.05
N PRO A 793 30.46 -13.90 -65.64
CA PRO A 793 29.06 -13.57 -65.46
C PRO A 793 28.31 -13.51 -66.77
N ILE A 794 26.98 -13.72 -66.66
CA ILE A 794 26.07 -13.49 -67.77
C ILE A 794 25.22 -12.27 -67.43
N ILE A 795 25.24 -11.29 -68.25
CA ILE A 795 24.45 -10.05 -68.15
C ILE A 795 23.79 -9.80 -69.53
N ALA A 796 22.44 -9.62 -69.51
CA ALA A 796 21.64 -9.41 -70.74
C ALA A 796 21.88 -10.47 -71.81
N PHE A 797 21.98 -11.77 -71.45
CA PHE A 797 22.23 -12.93 -72.28
C PHE A 797 23.65 -12.97 -72.91
N GLN A 798 24.54 -12.11 -72.49
CA GLN A 798 25.91 -12.08 -72.94
C GLN A 798 26.87 -12.46 -71.84
N LYS A 799 27.92 -13.21 -72.18
CA LYS A 799 28.99 -13.58 -71.24
C LYS A 799 29.99 -12.42 -71.19
N PHE A 800 30.39 -12.09 -70.03
CA PHE A 800 31.43 -11.16 -69.67
C PHE A 800 32.55 -11.91 -68.98
N HIS A 801 33.68 -11.29 -68.80
CA HIS A 801 34.80 -11.81 -68.02
C HIS A 801 35.29 -10.72 -67.08
N PHE A 802 35.26 -10.94 -65.78
CA PHE A 802 35.81 -9.99 -64.80
C PHE A 802 37.32 -10.22 -64.65
N ASN A 803 38.09 -9.15 -64.71
CA ASN A 803 39.50 -9.20 -64.40
C ASN A 803 39.69 -9.48 -62.88
N GLU A 804 40.35 -10.59 -62.53
CA GLU A 804 40.59 -10.98 -61.17
C GLU A 804 41.26 -9.90 -60.27
N ASN A 805 42.16 -9.09 -60.88
CA ASN A 805 42.84 -8.02 -60.15
C ASN A 805 42.04 -6.73 -60.02
N HIS A 806 40.98 -6.54 -60.85
CA HIS A 806 40.18 -5.36 -60.94
C HIS A 806 38.69 -5.73 -60.75
N ASN A 807 38.38 -6.54 -59.73
CA ASN A 807 37.00 -6.97 -59.39
C ASN A 807 36.74 -6.83 -57.89
N TRP A 808 36.64 -5.57 -57.46
CA TRP A 808 36.33 -5.32 -56.07
C TRP A 808 35.55 -4.01 -55.90
N ILE A 809 34.68 -4.00 -54.90
CA ILE A 809 33.90 -2.85 -54.41
C ILE A 809 34.03 -2.79 -52.92
N TYR A 810 34.54 -1.67 -52.36
CA TYR A 810 34.66 -1.44 -50.93
C TYR A 810 33.64 -0.46 -50.50
N VAL A 811 32.78 -0.82 -49.55
CA VAL A 811 31.81 0.02 -48.91
C VAL A 811 32.19 0.22 -47.46
N HIS A 812 32.67 1.41 -47.11
CA HIS A 812 33.07 1.74 -45.75
C HIS A 812 31.89 2.10 -44.88
N LYS A 813 32.07 2.00 -43.59
CA LYS A 813 31.04 2.31 -42.56
C LYS A 813 30.48 3.73 -42.64
N ASN A 814 31.28 4.69 -43.16
CA ASN A 814 30.88 6.05 -43.41
C ASN A 814 30.19 6.26 -44.80
N MET A 815 29.72 5.17 -45.45
CA MET A 815 29.07 5.13 -46.74
C MET A 815 29.97 5.59 -47.93
N ARG A 816 31.29 5.67 -47.78
CA ARG A 816 32.21 5.85 -48.89
C ARG A 816 32.35 4.56 -49.67
N VAL A 817 32.19 4.63 -50.94
CA VAL A 817 32.31 3.49 -51.87
C VAL A 817 33.52 3.71 -52.76
N TYR A 818 34.37 2.71 -52.83
CA TYR A 818 35.50 2.60 -53.78
C TYR A 818 35.25 1.38 -54.63
N ALA A 819 35.33 1.51 -55.94
CA ALA A 819 35.11 0.39 -56.83
C ALA A 819 36.20 0.35 -57.88
N ASN A 820 36.65 -0.82 -58.24
CA ASN A 820 37.48 -1.12 -59.39
C ASN A 820 36.95 -2.42 -59.99
N VAL A 821 36.19 -2.27 -61.04
CA VAL A 821 35.56 -3.40 -61.75
C VAL A 821 35.85 -3.25 -63.22
N ASP A 822 36.58 -4.18 -63.78
CA ASP A 822 36.99 -4.19 -65.17
C ASP A 822 36.73 -5.55 -65.85
#